data_1b8f2c95841bd1c71760cb52fc9baf22
#
_entry.id   1b8f2c95841bd1c71760cb52fc9baf22
#
_cell.length_a   1.000
_cell.length_b   1.000
_cell.length_c   1.000
_cell.angle_alpha   90.00
_cell.angle_beta   90.00
_cell.angle_gamma   90.00
#
_symmetry.space_group_name_H-M   'P 1'
#
loop_
_entity.id
_entity.type
_entity.pdbx_description
1 polymer ?
#
loop_
_entity_poly.entity_id
_entity_poly.type
_entity_poly.pdbx_seq_one_letter_code
_entity_poly.pdbx_strand_id
1 'polypeptide(L)'
;MRTTRTALAFLAALLFSVALPAQAPEATASWKVTANAVSDNEYELLFTASIVDGWHIYTTAHQFNPTEVVFDSPAGYEPQGSLEQVTEPVMFEGQEVFFGSAQFRWRVLLTQPEATVKGEITWSGCNDQFCAAPESKEFSVTLESSAAAAASEGHSTEISDPEAGTGGGKGLWGLILEAILWGFAMLLTPCVFPMVPMTISFFMKQSETTAQGRLKAFIYGLFIVLLYTLPICAIIGITLLVGGNSVTADIFNWLATHWLPNLLFFIIFMMFAASFFGAFEIELPSSLTNKSDAKSGGKGLGGIFFMALTLVLVSFSCTGPIVGTVLIKSTQGEFWTPMVTMLAFSVAFALPFTVLAMFPSLLKKIKGKSGGWLNSVKVVLGFIEVALGFKFLSVADQTYHWGLLDREVYLAIWIVVFSLMGFYLLGKLRFKNDDPLEKISVTRLALAIATFSFVVYMVPGMWGAPLKALSGYLPPMETQDFVVWNQAGGQTGAMTAAPSGAAAASDYSSRYDLKLPMGFSGYFTLEEGIKAAKEQGKPIFVDITGHGCVNCREMEQRVWTDPKVQEILKNEYVIVALYTDDKSKLREEDWVTTENGKVLKELGRANSYLVRNRFGVNAQPNYIILSPEGEQLTAPRGYNLSVDGFVGFLEGGLEKFRGQR
;
A
#
# COMPACT_ATOMS: atom_id res chain seq x y z
N MET A 1 -36.77 19.03 -23.09
CA MET A 1 -36.36 20.04 -22.09
C MET A 1 -36.94 19.83 -20.68
N ARG A 2 -38.07 19.20 -20.48
CA ARG A 2 -38.59 18.87 -19.11
C ARG A 2 -37.87 17.73 -18.41
N THR A 3 -37.44 16.70 -19.14
CA THR A 3 -36.73 15.51 -18.58
C THR A 3 -35.30 15.79 -18.14
N THR A 4 -34.62 16.76 -18.74
CA THR A 4 -33.25 17.15 -18.31
C THR A 4 -33.25 17.99 -17.02
N ARG A 5 -34.33 18.78 -16.79
CA ARG A 5 -34.47 19.54 -15.54
C ARG A 5 -34.79 18.63 -14.35
N THR A 6 -35.56 17.56 -14.54
CA THR A 6 -35.84 16.57 -13.49
C THR A 6 -34.64 15.71 -13.14
N ALA A 7 -33.82 15.34 -14.12
CA ALA A 7 -32.55 14.57 -13.83
C ALA A 7 -31.52 15.45 -13.10
N LEU A 8 -31.40 16.71 -13.47
CA LEU A 8 -30.52 17.66 -12.76
C LEU A 8 -31.02 17.99 -11.35
N ALA A 9 -32.35 18.10 -11.16
CA ALA A 9 -32.97 18.32 -9.86
C ALA A 9 -32.81 17.07 -8.94
N PHE A 10 -32.88 15.86 -9.51
CA PHE A 10 -32.65 14.64 -8.77
C PHE A 10 -31.19 14.47 -8.38
N LEU A 11 -30.25 14.83 -9.25
CA LEU A 11 -28.82 14.85 -8.94
C LEU A 11 -28.48 15.93 -7.90
N ALA A 12 -29.08 17.11 -8.00
CA ALA A 12 -28.97 18.18 -7.01
C ALA A 12 -29.61 17.81 -5.67
N ALA A 13 -30.74 17.10 -5.67
CA ALA A 13 -31.38 16.59 -4.46
C ALA A 13 -30.56 15.48 -3.79
N LEU A 14 -29.93 14.59 -4.59
CA LEU A 14 -28.99 13.58 -4.07
C LEU A 14 -27.71 14.21 -3.49
N LEU A 15 -27.23 15.30 -4.07
CA LEU A 15 -26.09 16.06 -3.55
C LEU A 15 -26.45 16.91 -2.31
N PHE A 16 -27.71 17.29 -2.14
CA PHE A 16 -28.18 18.10 -1.00
C PHE A 16 -28.69 17.27 0.19
N SER A 17 -29.04 16.00 -0.02
CA SER A 17 -29.44 15.09 1.08
C SER A 17 -28.25 14.47 1.83
N VAL A 18 -27.02 14.83 1.47
CA VAL A 18 -25.77 14.43 2.15
C VAL A 18 -25.34 15.43 3.24
N ALA A 19 -26.23 16.31 3.70
CA ALA A 19 -25.94 17.20 4.79
C ALA A 19 -26.37 16.57 6.12
N LEU A 20 -25.34 16.17 6.88
CA LEU A 20 -25.30 15.78 8.31
C LEU A 20 -25.66 14.32 8.68
N PRO A 21 -24.71 13.57 9.14
CA PRO A 21 -24.45 13.39 10.56
C PRO A 21 -22.96 13.28 10.95
N ALA A 22 -22.69 13.21 12.25
CA ALA A 22 -21.42 13.18 12.93
C ALA A 22 -20.31 12.45 12.18
N GLN A 23 -19.29 13.18 11.76
CA GLN A 23 -18.06 12.66 11.20
C GLN A 23 -17.21 12.06 12.34
N ALA A 24 -16.64 10.87 12.14
CA ALA A 24 -15.47 10.49 12.90
C ALA A 24 -14.37 11.55 12.66
N PRO A 25 -13.66 11.97 13.71
CA PRO A 25 -12.64 13.01 13.56
C PRO A 25 -11.51 12.55 12.64
N GLU A 26 -10.90 13.47 11.94
CA GLU A 26 -9.74 13.23 11.05
C GLU A 26 -8.53 12.61 11.78
N ALA A 27 -8.41 12.90 13.07
CA ALA A 27 -7.51 12.26 14.00
C ALA A 27 -8.22 12.22 15.36
N THR A 28 -8.00 11.16 16.15
CA THR A 28 -8.61 11.00 17.47
C THR A 28 -8.04 11.99 18.49
N ALA A 29 -6.80 12.46 18.25
CA ALA A 29 -6.17 13.51 19.01
C ALA A 29 -5.26 14.39 18.13
N SER A 30 -5.18 15.68 18.44
CA SER A 30 -4.20 16.60 17.86
C SER A 30 -3.11 16.90 18.89
N TRP A 31 -1.85 16.94 18.45
CA TRP A 31 -0.70 17.09 19.32
C TRP A 31 0.03 18.40 19.10
N LYS A 32 0.42 19.04 20.22
CA LYS A 32 1.30 20.22 20.25
C LYS A 32 2.50 19.90 21.13
N VAL A 33 3.69 20.18 20.63
CA VAL A 33 4.94 20.01 21.39
C VAL A 33 5.51 21.39 21.71
N THR A 34 5.84 21.61 22.99
CA THR A 34 6.47 22.84 23.46
C THR A 34 7.71 22.48 24.28
N ALA A 35 8.74 23.27 24.20
CA ALA A 35 9.99 23.09 24.96
C ALA A 35 10.12 24.19 26.00
N ASN A 36 10.37 23.80 27.25
CA ASN A 36 10.61 24.69 28.37
C ASN A 36 12.05 24.49 28.85
N ALA A 37 12.85 25.54 28.97
CA ALA A 37 14.20 25.46 29.53
C ALA A 37 14.10 25.20 31.03
N VAL A 38 14.79 24.16 31.50
CA VAL A 38 14.90 23.82 32.94
C VAL A 38 16.24 24.31 33.49
N SER A 39 17.31 24.20 32.71
CA SER A 39 18.63 24.72 33.01
C SER A 39 19.35 25.12 31.72
N ASP A 40 20.62 25.54 31.81
CA ASP A 40 21.40 26.03 30.63
C ASP A 40 21.45 25.07 29.46
N ASN A 41 21.41 23.76 29.68
CA ASN A 41 21.45 22.73 28.65
C ASN A 41 20.34 21.68 28.80
N GLU A 42 19.43 21.81 29.75
CA GLU A 42 18.36 20.86 29.99
C GLU A 42 17.00 21.48 29.64
N TYR A 43 16.25 20.77 28.79
CA TYR A 43 14.94 21.17 28.34
C TYR A 43 13.89 20.11 28.73
N GLU A 44 12.70 20.58 29.06
CA GLU A 44 11.52 19.76 29.23
C GLU A 44 10.63 19.93 28.00
N LEU A 45 10.47 18.85 27.23
CA LEU A 45 9.50 18.78 26.15
C LEU A 45 8.13 18.43 26.72
N LEU A 46 7.16 19.30 26.50
CA LEU A 46 5.78 19.09 26.90
C LEU A 46 4.93 18.74 25.67
N PHE A 47 4.41 17.53 25.64
CA PHE A 47 3.53 17.00 24.61
C PHE A 47 2.09 17.16 25.09
N THR A 48 1.30 17.99 24.43
CA THR A 48 -0.10 18.24 24.77
C THR A 48 -0.99 17.64 23.69
N ALA A 49 -1.79 16.65 24.06
CA ALA A 49 -2.85 16.08 23.25
C ALA A 49 -4.15 16.86 23.47
N SER A 50 -4.84 17.23 22.41
CA SER A 50 -6.24 17.65 22.44
C SER A 50 -7.07 16.55 21.79
N ILE A 51 -7.83 15.82 22.61
CA ILE A 51 -8.58 14.62 22.24
C ILE A 51 -9.98 15.05 21.82
N VAL A 52 -10.48 14.47 20.76
CA VAL A 52 -11.80 14.79 20.19
C VAL A 52 -12.91 14.32 21.15
N ASP A 53 -13.99 15.10 21.26
CA ASP A 53 -15.13 14.78 22.10
C ASP A 53 -15.70 13.39 21.78
N GLY A 54 -15.91 12.59 22.83
CA GLY A 54 -16.38 11.21 22.71
C GLY A 54 -15.29 10.18 22.42
N TRP A 55 -14.03 10.62 22.31
CA TRP A 55 -12.86 9.76 22.17
C TRP A 55 -11.98 9.82 23.42
N HIS A 56 -11.23 8.76 23.65
CA HIS A 56 -10.18 8.70 24.66
C HIS A 56 -8.90 8.10 24.08
N ILE A 57 -7.76 8.46 24.66
CA ILE A 57 -6.47 7.84 24.35
C ILE A 57 -5.93 7.14 25.61
N TYR A 58 -5.07 6.15 25.40
CA TYR A 58 -4.54 5.35 26.49
C TYR A 58 -3.30 5.98 27.13
N THR A 59 -3.01 5.53 28.36
CA THR A 59 -1.81 5.92 29.09
C THR A 59 -0.54 5.33 28.49
N THR A 60 0.63 5.81 28.93
CA THR A 60 1.94 5.23 28.54
C THR A 60 2.15 3.81 29.05
N ALA A 61 1.38 3.38 30.05
CA ALA A 61 1.45 2.06 30.69
C ALA A 61 0.42 1.07 30.12
N HIS A 62 -0.39 1.46 29.13
CA HIS A 62 -1.40 0.57 28.58
C HIS A 62 -0.79 -0.62 27.83
N GLN A 63 -1.28 -1.83 28.10
CA GLN A 63 -0.66 -3.08 27.67
C GLN A 63 -0.68 -3.30 26.14
N PHE A 64 -1.68 -2.79 25.43
CA PHE A 64 -1.85 -3.06 23.99
C PHE A 64 -1.69 -1.84 23.09
N ASN A 65 -2.02 -0.66 23.58
CA ASN A 65 -2.05 0.59 22.81
C ASN A 65 -1.52 1.76 23.62
N PRO A 66 -0.26 1.74 24.09
CA PRO A 66 0.29 2.84 24.88
C PRO A 66 0.45 4.11 24.03
N THR A 67 0.37 5.27 24.68
CA THR A 67 0.85 6.52 24.09
C THR A 67 2.36 6.57 24.23
N GLU A 68 3.08 6.66 23.12
CA GLU A 68 4.54 6.60 23.05
C GLU A 68 5.16 7.74 22.27
N VAL A 69 6.40 8.09 22.64
CA VAL A 69 7.26 9.00 21.88
C VAL A 69 8.55 8.26 21.56
N VAL A 70 8.93 8.28 20.30
CA VAL A 70 10.21 7.72 19.82
C VAL A 70 11.03 8.84 19.21
N PHE A 71 12.23 9.05 19.72
CA PHE A 71 13.15 10.04 19.16
C PHE A 71 13.91 9.43 17.97
N ASP A 72 14.13 10.23 16.94
CA ASP A 72 15.09 9.90 15.89
C ASP A 72 16.51 9.86 16.48
N SER A 73 17.46 9.21 15.75
CA SER A 73 18.85 9.10 16.21
C SER A 73 19.38 10.42 16.75
N PRO A 74 19.67 10.55 18.06
CA PRO A 74 19.96 11.83 18.68
C PRO A 74 21.29 12.39 18.19
N ALA A 75 21.24 13.49 17.45
CA ALA A 75 22.41 14.26 17.04
C ALA A 75 22.43 15.58 17.83
N GLY A 76 23.32 15.66 18.84
CA GLY A 76 23.49 16.87 19.63
C GLY A 76 22.56 17.01 20.85
N TYR A 77 21.81 15.97 21.23
CA TYR A 77 20.99 15.89 22.43
C TYR A 77 20.89 14.46 22.96
N GLU A 78 20.54 14.30 24.23
CA GLU A 78 20.29 13.01 24.89
C GLU A 78 18.94 13.06 25.63
N PRO A 79 17.97 12.18 25.31
CA PRO A 79 16.75 12.02 26.10
C PRO A 79 17.09 11.48 27.50
N GLN A 80 16.48 12.06 28.55
CA GLN A 80 16.71 11.68 29.94
C GLN A 80 15.43 11.06 30.53
N GLY A 81 15.53 9.83 31.04
CA GLY A 81 14.39 9.13 31.66
C GLY A 81 13.41 8.56 30.64
N SER A 82 12.12 8.64 30.92
CA SER A 82 11.02 8.12 30.09
C SER A 82 9.90 9.16 29.97
N LEU A 83 8.94 8.91 29.07
CA LEU A 83 7.75 9.73 28.91
C LEU A 83 6.89 9.68 30.17
N GLU A 84 6.82 10.78 30.90
CA GLU A 84 6.04 10.92 32.13
C GLU A 84 4.67 11.54 31.86
N GLN A 85 3.62 11.03 32.51
CA GLN A 85 2.27 11.57 32.43
C GLN A 85 2.15 12.76 33.39
N VAL A 86 1.70 13.90 32.87
CA VAL A 86 1.44 15.12 33.69
C VAL A 86 -0.03 15.17 34.08
N THR A 87 -0.93 14.76 33.19
CA THR A 87 -2.37 14.67 33.46
C THR A 87 -2.68 13.36 34.16
N GLU A 88 -3.54 13.40 35.21
CA GLU A 88 -4.02 12.17 35.84
C GLU A 88 -5.01 11.43 34.95
N PRO A 89 -4.83 10.11 34.74
CA PRO A 89 -5.74 9.32 33.94
C PRO A 89 -7.06 9.07 34.65
N VAL A 90 -8.10 8.79 33.90
CA VAL A 90 -9.44 8.44 34.41
C VAL A 90 -9.68 6.95 34.14
N MET A 91 -10.25 6.25 35.12
CA MET A 91 -10.67 4.86 34.95
C MET A 91 -11.95 4.78 34.11
N PHE A 92 -11.86 4.13 32.94
CA PHE A 92 -12.97 3.88 32.06
C PHE A 92 -12.94 2.40 31.60
N GLU A 93 -14.03 1.67 31.79
CA GLU A 93 -14.14 0.22 31.49
C GLU A 93 -13.00 -0.65 32.06
N GLY A 94 -12.45 -0.27 33.20
CA GLY A 94 -11.36 -1.01 33.86
C GLY A 94 -9.96 -0.69 33.31
N GLN A 95 -9.83 0.32 32.48
CA GLN A 95 -8.56 0.80 31.92
C GLN A 95 -8.34 2.29 32.24
N GLU A 96 -7.08 2.68 32.31
CA GLU A 96 -6.69 4.08 32.53
C GLU A 96 -6.59 4.78 31.16
N VAL A 97 -7.38 5.85 31.00
CA VAL A 97 -7.50 6.61 29.74
C VAL A 97 -7.54 8.12 29.98
N PHE A 98 -7.35 8.88 28.92
CA PHE A 98 -7.50 10.33 28.91
C PHE A 98 -8.63 10.78 28.00
N PHE A 99 -9.44 11.74 28.46
CA PHE A 99 -10.48 12.41 27.68
C PHE A 99 -10.17 13.91 27.57
N GLY A 100 -10.59 14.51 26.47
CA GLY A 100 -10.50 15.95 26.21
C GLY A 100 -9.07 16.46 26.03
N SER A 101 -8.22 16.35 27.06
CA SER A 101 -6.82 16.79 26.95
C SER A 101 -5.92 15.95 27.85
N ALA A 102 -4.74 15.63 27.35
CA ALA A 102 -3.68 14.95 28.08
C ALA A 102 -2.33 15.62 27.87
N GLN A 103 -1.52 15.66 28.91
CA GLN A 103 -0.17 16.22 28.85
C GLN A 103 0.84 15.18 29.31
N PHE A 104 1.94 15.10 28.53
CA PHE A 104 3.08 14.24 28.82
C PHE A 104 4.34 15.09 28.75
N ARG A 105 5.36 14.72 29.51
CA ARG A 105 6.65 15.42 29.52
C ARG A 105 7.81 14.46 29.34
N TRP A 106 8.87 14.94 28.70
CA TRP A 106 10.14 14.24 28.59
C TRP A 106 11.29 15.22 28.68
N ARG A 107 12.33 14.90 29.44
CA ARG A 107 13.50 15.73 29.58
C ARG A 107 14.55 15.39 28.55
N VAL A 108 15.21 16.40 28.05
CA VAL A 108 16.26 16.29 27.02
C VAL A 108 17.45 17.14 27.44
N LEU A 109 18.64 16.55 27.40
CA LEU A 109 19.89 17.24 27.66
C LEU A 109 20.59 17.59 26.34
N LEU A 110 20.93 18.87 26.12
CA LEU A 110 21.71 19.29 24.96
C LEU A 110 23.19 18.93 25.16
N THR A 111 23.77 18.26 24.19
CA THR A 111 25.21 17.94 24.12
C THR A 111 25.97 18.88 23.18
N GLN A 112 25.23 19.71 22.44
CA GLN A 112 25.74 20.75 21.53
C GLN A 112 25.03 22.10 21.81
N PRO A 113 25.61 23.24 21.42
CA PRO A 113 25.01 24.56 21.66
C PRO A 113 23.67 24.78 21.00
N GLU A 114 23.40 24.08 19.90
CA GLU A 114 22.15 24.05 19.15
C GLU A 114 21.89 22.62 18.72
N ALA A 115 20.69 22.10 18.92
CA ALA A 115 20.26 20.81 18.43
C ALA A 115 18.78 20.82 18.02
N THR A 116 18.47 20.13 16.95
CA THR A 116 17.08 19.89 16.52
C THR A 116 16.64 18.52 17.02
N VAL A 117 15.73 18.49 17.97
CA VAL A 117 15.12 17.27 18.51
C VAL A 117 13.99 16.85 17.56
N LYS A 118 14.10 15.64 17.02
CA LYS A 118 13.10 15.05 16.13
C LYS A 118 12.63 13.72 16.66
N GLY A 119 11.40 13.36 16.34
CA GLY A 119 10.82 12.08 16.72
C GLY A 119 9.38 11.94 16.26
N GLU A 120 8.76 10.85 16.68
CA GLU A 120 7.39 10.48 16.34
C GLU A 120 6.59 10.21 17.63
N ILE A 121 5.37 10.74 17.69
CA ILE A 121 4.40 10.44 18.76
C ILE A 121 3.41 9.45 18.19
N THR A 122 3.20 8.33 18.89
CA THR A 122 2.22 7.30 18.51
C THR A 122 1.17 7.16 19.60
N TRP A 123 -0.10 7.07 19.22
CA TRP A 123 -1.23 6.88 20.12
C TRP A 123 -2.35 6.08 19.47
N SER A 124 -3.26 5.54 20.26
CA SER A 124 -4.49 4.94 19.79
C SER A 124 -5.68 5.59 20.47
N GLY A 125 -6.61 6.10 19.68
CA GLY A 125 -7.86 6.63 20.20
C GLY A 125 -8.98 5.61 20.10
N CYS A 126 -9.81 5.52 21.15
CA CYS A 126 -10.99 4.65 21.18
C CYS A 126 -12.23 5.46 21.59
N ASN A 127 -13.41 4.95 21.22
CA ASN A 127 -14.71 5.40 21.72
C ASN A 127 -15.53 4.18 22.16
N ASP A 128 -16.77 4.38 22.60
CA ASP A 128 -17.66 3.31 23.09
C ASP A 128 -17.97 2.21 22.05
N GLN A 129 -17.59 2.38 20.79
CA GLN A 129 -17.95 1.46 19.71
C GLN A 129 -16.75 0.78 19.06
N PHE A 130 -15.62 1.46 18.94
CA PHE A 130 -14.40 0.93 18.31
C PHE A 130 -13.15 1.74 18.66
N CYS A 131 -11.98 1.12 18.47
CA CYS A 131 -10.69 1.77 18.52
C CYS A 131 -10.21 2.11 17.11
N ALA A 132 -9.68 3.31 16.92
CA ALA A 132 -8.95 3.69 15.72
C ALA A 132 -7.64 2.90 15.63
N ALA A 133 -7.12 2.75 14.40
CA ALA A 133 -5.76 2.24 14.24
C ALA A 133 -4.77 3.17 14.96
N PRO A 134 -3.62 2.65 15.43
CA PRO A 134 -2.59 3.49 15.98
C PRO A 134 -2.25 4.63 15.00
N GLU A 135 -2.34 5.85 15.51
CA GLU A 135 -2.03 7.08 14.80
C GLU A 135 -0.62 7.53 15.20
N SER A 136 0.10 8.15 14.28
CA SER A 136 1.41 8.71 14.59
C SER A 136 1.58 10.10 14.00
N LYS A 137 2.39 10.93 14.67
CA LYS A 137 2.74 12.29 14.22
C LYS A 137 4.21 12.58 14.48
N GLU A 138 4.91 12.97 13.42
CA GLU A 138 6.29 13.45 13.57
C GLU A 138 6.33 14.84 14.22
N PHE A 139 7.36 15.10 15.02
CA PHE A 139 7.64 16.41 15.60
C PHE A 139 9.11 16.79 15.42
N SER A 140 9.36 18.10 15.36
CA SER A 140 10.70 18.67 15.24
C SER A 140 10.75 19.96 16.05
N VAL A 141 11.67 20.04 17.03
CA VAL A 141 11.84 21.20 17.91
C VAL A 141 13.33 21.56 17.92
N THR A 142 13.67 22.78 17.54
CA THR A 142 15.06 23.28 17.63
C THR A 142 15.26 23.93 19.00
N LEU A 143 16.31 23.51 19.71
CA LEU A 143 16.69 23.95 21.04
C LEU A 143 18.07 24.61 20.97
N GLU A 144 18.23 25.75 21.66
CA GLU A 144 19.49 26.51 21.74
C GLU A 144 19.93 26.62 23.19
N SER A 145 21.20 26.39 23.49
CA SER A 145 21.77 26.58 24.85
C SER A 145 21.60 28.01 25.31
N SER A 146 21.28 28.25 26.60
CA SER A 146 21.00 29.58 27.14
C SER A 146 22.15 30.58 27.00
N ALA A 147 23.37 30.10 26.80
CA ALA A 147 24.53 30.98 26.45
C ALA A 147 24.36 31.64 25.06
N ALA A 148 23.53 31.07 24.16
CA ALA A 148 23.21 31.63 22.84
C ALA A 148 21.86 32.41 22.87
N ALA A 149 20.98 32.12 23.80
CA ALA A 149 19.61 32.68 23.90
C ALA A 149 19.55 34.10 24.50
N ALA A 150 20.64 34.67 25.02
CA ALA A 150 20.68 36.06 25.52
C ALA A 150 20.48 37.13 24.43
N ALA A 151 20.23 36.76 23.18
CA ALA A 151 19.98 37.63 22.05
C ALA A 151 18.59 37.53 21.39
N SER A 152 17.68 36.70 21.86
CA SER A 152 16.32 36.64 21.28
C SER A 152 15.26 36.29 22.33
N GLU A 153 14.35 37.24 22.53
CA GLU A 153 13.15 37.09 23.37
C GLU A 153 12.21 36.00 22.84
N GLY A 154 11.62 35.25 23.77
CA GLY A 154 10.54 34.29 23.70
C GLY A 154 9.89 34.01 22.34
N HIS A 155 10.25 32.92 21.69
CA HIS A 155 9.54 32.41 20.52
C HIS A 155 8.82 31.11 20.86
N SER A 156 7.51 31.22 21.09
CA SER A 156 6.62 30.07 20.99
C SER A 156 6.45 29.75 19.51
N THR A 157 7.19 28.78 18.99
CA THR A 157 7.11 28.37 17.61
C THR A 157 5.89 27.48 17.45
N GLU A 158 4.83 28.01 16.85
CA GLU A 158 3.78 27.19 16.23
C GLU A 158 4.44 26.38 15.13
N ILE A 159 4.09 25.08 15.10
CA ILE A 159 4.55 24.14 14.09
C ILE A 159 4.14 24.66 12.72
N SER A 160 5.07 25.24 11.97
CA SER A 160 4.91 25.47 10.54
C SER A 160 5.05 24.14 9.84
N ASP A 161 4.05 23.74 9.09
CA ASP A 161 4.07 22.55 8.26
C ASP A 161 5.25 22.61 7.27
N PRO A 162 6.18 21.64 7.29
CA PRO A 162 7.04 21.39 6.13
C PRO A 162 6.23 20.57 5.13
N GLU A 163 6.23 21.01 3.88
CA GLU A 163 5.56 20.37 2.77
C GLU A 163 5.88 18.88 2.62
N ALA A 164 4.79 18.12 2.52
CA ALA A 164 4.61 16.91 1.71
C ALA A 164 5.68 15.79 1.76
N GLY A 165 5.58 14.98 2.79
CA GLY A 165 5.92 13.55 2.72
C GLY A 165 4.69 12.74 3.13
N THR A 166 4.01 12.15 2.17
CA THR A 166 2.87 11.24 2.18
C THR A 166 2.66 10.44 3.49
N GLY A 167 1.77 10.94 4.39
CA GLY A 167 1.37 10.17 5.58
C GLY A 167 0.54 10.93 6.63
N GLY A 168 0.27 12.22 6.46
CA GLY A 168 -0.57 13.01 7.37
C GLY A 168 -2.00 13.12 6.82
N GLY A 169 -3.01 12.98 7.68
CA GLY A 169 -4.43 13.05 7.35
C GLY A 169 -4.79 14.28 6.55
N LYS A 170 -4.89 14.12 5.25
CA LYS A 170 -5.42 15.15 4.35
C LYS A 170 -6.91 15.28 4.63
N GLY A 171 -7.39 16.49 4.92
CA GLY A 171 -8.82 16.76 5.06
C GLY A 171 -9.64 16.15 3.93
N LEU A 172 -10.92 15.86 4.15
CA LEU A 172 -11.81 15.23 3.15
C LEU A 172 -11.67 15.87 1.76
N TRP A 173 -11.45 17.17 1.68
CA TRP A 173 -11.17 17.91 0.43
C TRP A 173 -9.83 17.52 -0.20
N GLY A 174 -8.80 17.28 0.61
CA GLY A 174 -7.49 16.80 0.14
C GLY A 174 -7.58 15.39 -0.45
N LEU A 175 -8.33 14.50 0.21
CA LEU A 175 -8.59 13.14 -0.27
C LEU A 175 -9.43 13.12 -1.55
N ILE A 176 -10.44 14.00 -1.65
CA ILE A 176 -11.24 14.16 -2.87
C ILE A 176 -10.36 14.67 -4.02
N LEU A 177 -9.52 15.68 -3.79
CA LEU A 177 -8.61 16.20 -4.80
C LEU A 177 -7.60 15.15 -5.25
N GLU A 178 -7.05 14.40 -4.31
CA GLU A 178 -6.16 13.28 -4.59
C GLU A 178 -6.86 12.18 -5.39
N ALA A 179 -8.07 11.80 -5.02
CA ALA A 179 -8.88 10.82 -5.75
C ALA A 179 -9.18 11.30 -7.19
N ILE A 180 -9.45 12.58 -7.38
CA ILE A 180 -9.65 13.18 -8.71
C ILE A 180 -8.35 13.13 -9.52
N LEU A 181 -7.20 13.50 -8.92
CA LEU A 181 -5.90 13.44 -9.59
C LEU A 181 -5.56 12.01 -10.01
N TRP A 182 -5.75 11.04 -9.11
CA TRP A 182 -5.56 9.63 -9.42
C TRP A 182 -6.55 9.13 -10.48
N GLY A 183 -7.81 9.59 -10.47
CA GLY A 183 -8.79 9.28 -11.51
C GLY A 183 -8.33 9.73 -12.90
N PHE A 184 -7.71 10.90 -13.02
CA PHE A 184 -7.11 11.36 -14.28
C PHE A 184 -5.80 10.66 -14.60
N ALA A 185 -4.94 10.39 -13.61
CA ALA A 185 -3.67 9.68 -13.81
C ALA A 185 -3.89 8.27 -14.36
N MET A 186 -4.99 7.60 -13.95
CA MET A 186 -5.37 6.29 -14.44
C MET A 186 -5.63 6.22 -15.96
N LEU A 187 -5.97 7.31 -16.61
CA LEU A 187 -6.12 7.36 -18.08
C LEU A 187 -4.81 7.10 -18.81
N LEU A 188 -3.68 7.35 -18.15
CA LEU A 188 -2.34 7.11 -18.70
C LEU A 188 -1.85 5.68 -18.43
N THR A 189 -2.60 4.89 -17.67
CA THR A 189 -2.22 3.50 -17.42
C THR A 189 -2.34 2.65 -18.69
N PRO A 190 -1.48 1.63 -18.83
CA PRO A 190 -1.47 0.78 -20.02
C PRO A 190 -2.78 0.01 -20.24
N CYS A 191 -3.55 -0.25 -19.18
CA CYS A 191 -4.81 -0.98 -19.28
C CYS A 191 -5.97 -0.12 -19.80
N VAL A 192 -5.96 1.20 -19.52
CA VAL A 192 -7.07 2.11 -19.82
C VAL A 192 -6.91 2.82 -21.15
N PHE A 193 -5.70 3.29 -21.45
CA PHE A 193 -5.41 4.07 -22.65
C PHE A 193 -5.85 3.38 -23.97
N PRO A 194 -5.63 2.06 -24.15
CA PRO A 194 -6.04 1.37 -25.37
C PRO A 194 -7.56 1.22 -25.55
N MET A 195 -8.31 1.33 -24.46
CA MET A 195 -9.77 1.26 -24.52
C MET A 195 -10.41 2.54 -25.06
N VAL A 196 -9.67 3.67 -25.05
CA VAL A 196 -10.13 4.95 -25.61
C VAL A 196 -10.48 4.82 -27.10
N PRO A 197 -9.60 4.33 -28.01
CA PRO A 197 -9.95 4.17 -29.42
C PRO A 197 -11.11 3.22 -29.67
N MET A 198 -11.24 2.16 -28.86
CA MET A 198 -12.32 1.18 -28.97
C MET A 198 -13.68 1.80 -28.61
N THR A 199 -13.71 2.53 -27.48
CA THR A 199 -14.89 3.31 -27.05
C THR A 199 -15.35 4.28 -28.12
N ILE A 200 -14.43 5.01 -28.73
CA ILE A 200 -14.70 5.98 -29.78
C ILE A 200 -15.27 5.29 -31.03
N SER A 201 -14.67 4.21 -31.47
CA SER A 201 -15.10 3.44 -32.64
C SER A 201 -16.55 2.93 -32.47
N PHE A 202 -16.88 2.47 -31.26
CA PHE A 202 -18.22 2.02 -30.91
C PHE A 202 -19.25 3.14 -31.03
N PHE A 203 -19.00 4.30 -30.40
CA PHE A 203 -19.94 5.44 -30.43
C PHE A 203 -20.07 6.07 -31.83
N MET A 204 -19.00 6.02 -32.66
CA MET A 204 -19.09 6.51 -34.03
C MET A 204 -19.96 5.63 -34.95
N LYS A 205 -20.02 4.31 -34.70
CA LYS A 205 -20.85 3.37 -35.48
C LYS A 205 -22.33 3.42 -35.08
N GLN A 206 -22.66 3.89 -33.86
CA GLN A 206 -24.00 3.74 -33.29
C GLN A 206 -24.84 5.02 -33.22
N SER A 207 -24.30 6.21 -33.53
CA SER A 207 -25.05 7.47 -33.43
C SER A 207 -25.71 7.88 -34.73
N GLU A 208 -27.01 7.62 -34.85
CA GLU A 208 -27.83 8.11 -35.98
C GLU A 208 -28.24 9.59 -35.83
N THR A 209 -28.36 10.10 -34.58
CA THR A 209 -28.67 11.50 -34.29
C THR A 209 -27.82 12.07 -33.16
N THR A 210 -27.46 13.37 -33.24
CA THR A 210 -26.56 14.04 -32.28
C THR A 210 -27.08 14.01 -30.81
N ALA A 211 -28.40 14.10 -30.62
CA ALA A 211 -29.03 14.13 -29.31
C ALA A 211 -29.05 12.75 -28.63
N GLN A 212 -29.34 11.70 -29.39
CA GLN A 212 -29.35 10.33 -28.90
C GLN A 212 -27.92 9.84 -28.60
N GLY A 213 -26.92 10.22 -29.41
CA GLY A 213 -25.52 9.93 -29.15
C GLY A 213 -25.01 10.53 -27.82
N ARG A 214 -25.39 11.78 -27.52
CA ARG A 214 -25.04 12.43 -26.25
C ARG A 214 -25.66 11.75 -25.03
N LEU A 215 -26.93 11.31 -25.14
CA LEU A 215 -27.60 10.59 -24.06
C LEU A 215 -26.94 9.24 -23.82
N LYS A 216 -26.61 8.49 -24.88
CA LYS A 216 -25.89 7.21 -24.77
C LYS A 216 -24.51 7.39 -24.14
N ALA A 217 -23.76 8.42 -24.50
CA ALA A 217 -22.47 8.75 -23.89
C ALA A 217 -22.62 9.08 -22.39
N PHE A 218 -23.65 9.82 -21.99
CA PHE A 218 -23.92 10.08 -20.58
C PHE A 218 -24.27 8.80 -19.80
N ILE A 219 -25.11 7.93 -20.37
CA ILE A 219 -25.46 6.63 -19.77
C ILE A 219 -24.23 5.75 -19.64
N TYR A 220 -23.31 5.79 -20.60
CA TYR A 220 -22.05 5.07 -20.53
C TYR A 220 -21.19 5.52 -19.35
N GLY A 221 -21.01 6.83 -19.17
CA GLY A 221 -20.33 7.39 -18.01
C GLY A 221 -21.00 7.02 -16.69
N LEU A 222 -22.34 7.05 -16.65
CA LEU A 222 -23.11 6.65 -15.49
C LEU A 222 -22.89 5.16 -15.14
N PHE A 223 -22.85 4.28 -16.15
CA PHE A 223 -22.55 2.86 -15.92
C PHE A 223 -21.14 2.65 -15.38
N ILE A 224 -20.14 3.40 -15.85
CA ILE A 224 -18.78 3.33 -15.30
C ILE A 224 -18.79 3.70 -13.81
N VAL A 225 -19.42 4.83 -13.45
CA VAL A 225 -19.52 5.28 -12.05
C VAL A 225 -20.24 4.24 -11.19
N LEU A 226 -21.36 3.70 -11.67
CA LEU A 226 -22.12 2.70 -10.92
C LEU A 226 -21.34 1.39 -10.75
N LEU A 227 -20.66 0.93 -11.80
CA LEU A 227 -19.90 -0.33 -11.74
C LEU A 227 -18.67 -0.25 -10.82
N TYR A 228 -18.10 0.94 -10.61
CA TYR A 228 -17.06 1.15 -9.61
C TYR A 228 -17.62 1.32 -8.20
N THR A 229 -18.70 2.08 -8.04
CA THR A 229 -19.18 2.49 -6.71
C THR A 229 -20.07 1.42 -6.07
N LEU A 230 -20.97 0.77 -6.84
CA LEU A 230 -21.93 -0.20 -6.32
C LEU A 230 -21.29 -1.43 -5.65
N PRO A 231 -20.28 -2.10 -6.23
CA PRO A 231 -19.65 -3.24 -5.58
C PRO A 231 -19.01 -2.88 -4.25
N ILE A 232 -18.37 -1.71 -4.16
CA ILE A 232 -17.72 -1.23 -2.94
C ILE A 232 -18.77 -0.88 -1.89
N CYS A 233 -19.83 -0.16 -2.26
CA CYS A 233 -20.94 0.12 -1.36
C CYS A 233 -21.62 -1.18 -0.87
N ALA A 234 -21.75 -2.19 -1.74
CA ALA A 234 -22.33 -3.47 -1.37
C ALA A 234 -21.43 -4.22 -0.36
N ILE A 235 -20.12 -4.22 -0.59
CA ILE A 235 -19.16 -4.86 0.32
C ILE A 235 -19.16 -4.15 1.69
N ILE A 236 -19.09 -2.81 1.71
CA ILE A 236 -19.17 -2.04 2.94
C ILE A 236 -20.52 -2.27 3.64
N GLY A 237 -21.62 -2.28 2.90
CA GLY A 237 -22.95 -2.55 3.44
C GLY A 237 -23.11 -3.95 4.05
N ILE A 238 -22.54 -4.97 3.40
CA ILE A 238 -22.50 -6.35 3.93
C ILE A 238 -21.66 -6.42 5.20
N THR A 239 -20.52 -5.74 5.23
CA THR A 239 -19.63 -5.68 6.40
C THR A 239 -20.35 -5.09 7.61
N LEU A 240 -21.13 -4.02 7.43
CA LEU A 240 -21.94 -3.41 8.49
C LEU A 240 -23.07 -4.31 8.97
N LEU A 241 -23.73 -5.06 8.05
CA LEU A 241 -24.85 -5.95 8.39
C LEU A 241 -24.39 -7.21 9.12
N VAL A 242 -23.21 -7.73 8.78
CA VAL A 242 -22.66 -8.98 9.35
C VAL A 242 -21.87 -8.71 10.64
N GLY A 243 -21.62 -7.44 10.97
CA GLY A 243 -20.97 -7.05 12.24
C GLY A 243 -19.49 -7.41 12.36
N GLY A 244 -18.76 -7.52 11.24
CA GLY A 244 -17.35 -7.91 11.29
C GLY A 244 -16.48 -7.29 10.20
N ASN A 245 -15.61 -6.35 10.58
CA ASN A 245 -14.55 -5.79 9.71
C ASN A 245 -13.59 -6.86 9.15
N SER A 246 -13.57 -8.05 9.76
CA SER A 246 -12.75 -9.19 9.36
C SER A 246 -13.14 -9.81 8.02
N VAL A 247 -14.41 -9.80 7.66
CA VAL A 247 -14.92 -10.45 6.43
C VAL A 247 -14.43 -9.74 5.17
N THR A 248 -14.39 -8.42 5.22
CA THR A 248 -13.95 -7.60 4.07
C THR A 248 -12.45 -7.78 3.80
N ALA A 249 -11.63 -7.72 4.85
CA ALA A 249 -10.18 -7.92 4.72
C ALA A 249 -9.85 -9.33 4.19
N ASP A 250 -10.55 -10.37 4.65
CA ASP A 250 -10.37 -11.74 4.20
C ASP A 250 -10.73 -11.94 2.72
N ILE A 251 -11.81 -11.29 2.24
CA ILE A 251 -12.23 -11.36 0.83
C ILE A 251 -11.19 -10.69 -0.09
N PHE A 252 -10.68 -9.53 0.30
CA PHE A 252 -9.68 -8.82 -0.50
C PHE A 252 -8.33 -9.53 -0.49
N ASN A 253 -7.89 -10.03 0.66
CA ASN A 253 -6.69 -10.86 0.74
C ASN A 253 -6.83 -12.10 -0.14
N TRP A 254 -7.98 -12.77 -0.12
CA TRP A 254 -8.26 -13.90 -1.00
C TRP A 254 -8.19 -13.51 -2.48
N LEU A 255 -8.84 -12.41 -2.88
CA LEU A 255 -8.83 -11.94 -4.27
C LEU A 255 -7.43 -11.58 -4.75
N ALA A 256 -6.62 -10.96 -3.88
CA ALA A 256 -5.27 -10.52 -4.20
C ALA A 256 -4.24 -11.66 -4.28
N THR A 257 -4.44 -12.73 -3.50
CA THR A 257 -3.42 -13.78 -3.30
C THR A 257 -3.81 -15.17 -3.83
N HIS A 258 -5.11 -15.41 -4.12
CA HIS A 258 -5.55 -16.71 -4.62
C HIS A 258 -5.13 -16.92 -6.09
N TRP A 259 -4.69 -18.14 -6.43
CA TRP A 259 -4.16 -18.46 -7.77
C TRP A 259 -5.17 -18.23 -8.90
N LEU A 260 -6.46 -18.49 -8.69
CA LEU A 260 -7.49 -18.41 -9.74
C LEU A 260 -7.69 -16.97 -10.27
N PRO A 261 -7.95 -15.95 -9.43
CA PRO A 261 -8.02 -14.56 -9.88
C PRO A 261 -6.72 -14.09 -10.53
N ASN A 262 -5.56 -14.41 -9.95
CA ASN A 262 -4.27 -13.98 -10.47
C ASN A 262 -3.95 -14.62 -11.82
N LEU A 263 -4.26 -15.91 -12.00
CA LEU A 263 -4.13 -16.57 -13.32
C LEU A 263 -5.10 -15.98 -14.35
N LEU A 264 -6.33 -15.67 -13.95
CA LEU A 264 -7.31 -15.03 -14.82
C LEU A 264 -6.81 -13.65 -15.28
N PHE A 265 -6.30 -12.83 -14.35
CA PHE A 265 -5.71 -11.53 -14.68
C PHE A 265 -4.49 -11.69 -15.61
N PHE A 266 -3.58 -12.62 -15.35
CA PHE A 266 -2.47 -12.92 -16.22
C PHE A 266 -2.94 -13.24 -17.66
N ILE A 267 -3.91 -14.13 -17.82
CA ILE A 267 -4.46 -14.49 -19.14
C ILE A 267 -5.07 -13.27 -19.84
N ILE A 268 -5.84 -12.45 -19.10
CA ILE A 268 -6.45 -11.24 -19.64
C ILE A 268 -5.37 -10.27 -20.13
N PHE A 269 -4.31 -10.03 -19.34
CA PHE A 269 -3.20 -9.16 -19.72
C PHE A 269 -2.46 -9.68 -20.97
N MET A 270 -2.18 -11.00 -21.03
CA MET A 270 -1.55 -11.59 -22.20
C MET A 270 -2.43 -11.48 -23.45
N MET A 271 -3.73 -11.62 -23.31
CA MET A 271 -4.68 -11.46 -24.40
C MET A 271 -4.70 -10.01 -24.92
N PHE A 272 -4.70 -9.01 -24.02
CA PHE A 272 -4.62 -7.61 -24.43
C PHE A 272 -3.28 -7.26 -25.07
N ALA A 273 -2.17 -7.70 -24.50
CA ALA A 273 -0.85 -7.51 -25.09
C ALA A 273 -0.78 -8.09 -26.50
N ALA A 274 -1.30 -9.29 -26.72
CA ALA A 274 -1.38 -9.91 -28.06
C ALA A 274 -2.22 -9.08 -29.03
N SER A 275 -3.33 -8.50 -28.58
CA SER A 275 -4.15 -7.57 -29.36
C SER A 275 -3.37 -6.29 -29.71
N PHE A 276 -2.56 -5.75 -28.77
CA PHE A 276 -1.74 -4.55 -29.03
C PHE A 276 -0.61 -4.80 -30.02
N PHE A 277 -0.06 -5.99 -30.03
CA PHE A 277 0.90 -6.43 -31.04
C PHE A 277 0.24 -6.70 -32.41
N GLY A 278 -1.10 -6.63 -32.51
CA GLY A 278 -1.85 -6.78 -33.74
C GLY A 278 -2.13 -8.23 -34.13
N ALA A 279 -2.08 -9.18 -33.19
CA ALA A 279 -2.42 -10.58 -33.43
C ALA A 279 -3.90 -10.73 -33.79
N PHE A 280 -4.78 -9.98 -33.14
CA PHE A 280 -6.22 -9.91 -33.42
C PHE A 280 -6.79 -8.58 -32.96
N GLU A 281 -7.88 -8.15 -33.56
CA GLU A 281 -8.66 -7.02 -33.08
C GLU A 281 -9.78 -7.54 -32.16
N ILE A 282 -9.86 -6.99 -30.95
CA ILE A 282 -10.95 -7.32 -30.02
C ILE A 282 -12.20 -6.61 -30.50
N GLU A 283 -12.91 -7.22 -31.44
CA GLU A 283 -14.26 -6.81 -31.81
C GLU A 283 -15.27 -7.63 -30.98
N LEU A 284 -16.20 -6.96 -30.32
CA LEU A 284 -17.32 -7.66 -29.69
C LEU A 284 -18.08 -8.45 -30.75
N PRO A 285 -18.27 -9.78 -30.57
CA PRO A 285 -18.95 -10.60 -31.56
C PRO A 285 -20.32 -9.99 -31.90
N SER A 286 -20.54 -9.76 -33.18
CA SER A 286 -21.81 -9.19 -33.68
C SER A 286 -23.03 -10.04 -33.29
N SER A 287 -22.82 -11.30 -32.98
CA SER A 287 -23.85 -12.21 -32.48
C SER A 287 -24.36 -11.88 -31.06
N LEU A 288 -23.49 -11.30 -30.21
CA LEU A 288 -23.88 -10.84 -28.84
C LEU A 288 -24.61 -9.50 -28.90
N THR A 289 -24.15 -8.58 -29.77
CA THR A 289 -24.82 -7.29 -29.99
C THR A 289 -26.16 -7.48 -30.65
N ASN A 290 -26.25 -8.32 -31.70
CA ASN A 290 -27.49 -8.55 -32.45
C ASN A 290 -28.53 -9.38 -31.67
N LYS A 291 -28.12 -10.35 -30.81
CA LYS A 291 -29.06 -11.10 -29.95
C LYS A 291 -29.59 -10.28 -28.79
N SER A 292 -28.78 -9.34 -28.26
CA SER A 292 -29.20 -8.42 -27.22
C SER A 292 -30.17 -7.35 -27.76
N ASP A 293 -29.95 -6.90 -29.00
CA ASP A 293 -30.83 -5.92 -29.69
C ASP A 293 -32.15 -6.55 -30.14
N ALA A 294 -32.16 -7.86 -30.46
CA ALA A 294 -33.36 -8.57 -30.91
C ALA A 294 -34.32 -8.97 -29.76
N LYS A 295 -33.82 -9.14 -28.53
CA LYS A 295 -34.63 -9.52 -27.34
C LYS A 295 -35.09 -8.37 -26.47
N SER A 296 -34.38 -7.22 -26.50
CA SER A 296 -34.79 -6.02 -25.79
C SER A 296 -35.30 -5.03 -26.83
N GLY A 297 -36.61 -4.83 -26.90
CA GLY A 297 -37.22 -3.77 -27.74
C GLY A 297 -36.81 -2.34 -27.38
N GLY A 298 -35.60 -2.17 -26.78
CA GLY A 298 -34.95 -0.94 -26.35
C GLY A 298 -33.54 -0.83 -26.94
N LYS A 299 -33.43 0.03 -27.94
CA LYS A 299 -32.24 0.48 -28.68
C LYS A 299 -30.94 0.48 -27.87
N GLY A 300 -30.13 -0.61 -27.86
CA GLY A 300 -28.68 -0.54 -27.63
C GLY A 300 -28.14 -0.32 -26.22
N LEU A 301 -28.94 -0.31 -25.15
CA LEU A 301 -28.47 -0.10 -23.75
C LEU A 301 -27.60 -1.27 -23.23
N GLY A 302 -27.91 -2.49 -23.66
CA GLY A 302 -27.12 -3.67 -23.28
C GLY A 302 -25.68 -3.60 -23.78
N GLY A 303 -25.44 -3.17 -25.01
CA GLY A 303 -24.09 -3.00 -25.56
C GLY A 303 -23.29 -1.93 -24.82
N ILE A 304 -23.93 -0.83 -24.40
CA ILE A 304 -23.28 0.22 -23.60
C ILE A 304 -22.90 -0.28 -22.22
N PHE A 305 -23.76 -1.07 -21.56
CA PHE A 305 -23.49 -1.68 -20.28
C PHE A 305 -22.30 -2.67 -20.37
N PHE A 306 -22.31 -3.58 -21.35
CA PHE A 306 -21.21 -4.53 -21.50
C PHE A 306 -19.90 -3.85 -21.83
N MET A 307 -19.91 -2.75 -22.59
CA MET A 307 -18.71 -1.98 -22.86
C MET A 307 -18.19 -1.27 -21.59
N ALA A 308 -19.06 -0.71 -20.77
CA ALA A 308 -18.70 -0.15 -19.47
C ALA A 308 -18.15 -1.23 -18.52
N LEU A 309 -18.80 -2.39 -18.48
CA LEU A 309 -18.35 -3.53 -17.68
C LEU A 309 -16.97 -4.03 -18.12
N THR A 310 -16.73 -4.14 -19.42
CA THR A 310 -15.39 -4.54 -19.94
C THR A 310 -14.34 -3.51 -19.55
N LEU A 311 -14.62 -2.22 -19.69
CA LEU A 311 -13.70 -1.16 -19.28
C LEU A 311 -13.37 -1.25 -17.79
N VAL A 312 -14.37 -1.42 -16.93
CA VAL A 312 -14.20 -1.50 -15.48
C VAL A 312 -13.43 -2.75 -15.09
N LEU A 313 -13.75 -3.93 -15.64
CA LEU A 313 -13.04 -5.18 -15.35
C LEU A 313 -11.56 -5.12 -15.73
N VAL A 314 -11.26 -4.57 -16.90
CA VAL A 314 -9.87 -4.41 -17.36
C VAL A 314 -9.13 -3.40 -16.50
N SER A 315 -9.76 -2.26 -16.20
CA SER A 315 -9.17 -1.21 -15.39
C SER A 315 -9.01 -1.62 -13.93
N PHE A 316 -9.84 -2.52 -13.41
CA PHE A 316 -9.81 -2.96 -12.01
C PHE A 316 -8.45 -3.52 -11.61
N SER A 317 -7.80 -4.26 -12.50
CA SER A 317 -6.46 -4.81 -12.26
C SER A 317 -5.40 -3.72 -12.00
N CYS A 318 -5.50 -2.59 -12.69
CA CYS A 318 -4.57 -1.46 -12.52
C CYS A 318 -4.99 -0.51 -11.41
N THR A 319 -6.29 -0.45 -11.06
CA THR A 319 -6.80 0.37 -9.96
C THR A 319 -6.73 -0.34 -8.61
N GLY A 320 -6.39 -1.63 -8.59
CA GLY A 320 -6.31 -2.46 -7.38
C GLY A 320 -5.55 -1.81 -6.21
N PRO A 321 -4.34 -1.26 -6.41
CA PRO A 321 -3.60 -0.59 -5.33
C PRO A 321 -4.36 0.60 -4.72
N ILE A 322 -5.04 1.41 -5.55
CA ILE A 322 -5.80 2.58 -5.08
C ILE A 322 -7.09 2.15 -4.38
N VAL A 323 -7.80 1.20 -4.98
CA VAL A 323 -9.00 0.61 -4.36
C VAL A 323 -8.64 -0.05 -3.03
N GLY A 324 -7.49 -0.73 -2.97
CA GLY A 324 -6.97 -1.36 -1.76
C GLY A 324 -6.70 -0.35 -0.64
N THR A 325 -6.05 0.76 -0.91
CA THR A 325 -5.79 1.80 0.11
C THR A 325 -7.08 2.45 0.62
N VAL A 326 -8.04 2.70 -0.27
CA VAL A 326 -9.36 3.22 0.11
C VAL A 326 -10.13 2.22 0.99
N LEU A 327 -10.03 0.93 0.68
CA LEU A 327 -10.70 -0.13 1.44
C LEU A 327 -10.04 -0.40 2.79
N ILE A 328 -8.72 -0.31 2.91
CA ILE A 328 -8.02 -0.38 4.20
C ILE A 328 -8.53 0.70 5.14
N LYS A 329 -8.73 1.93 4.67
CA LYS A 329 -9.36 3.00 5.46
C LYS A 329 -10.80 2.65 5.86
N SER A 330 -11.55 1.94 5.01
CA SER A 330 -12.91 1.46 5.33
C SER A 330 -12.92 0.42 6.44
N THR A 331 -11.88 -0.43 6.55
CA THR A 331 -11.78 -1.43 7.63
C THR A 331 -11.43 -0.81 8.98
N GLN A 332 -10.99 0.45 9.01
CA GLN A 332 -10.71 1.24 10.21
C GLN A 332 -11.96 1.93 10.79
N GLY A 333 -13.16 1.58 10.33
CA GLY A 333 -14.42 2.11 10.85
C GLY A 333 -14.96 3.36 10.15
N GLU A 334 -14.22 3.93 9.20
CA GLU A 334 -14.69 5.04 8.38
C GLU A 334 -15.60 4.55 7.24
N PHE A 335 -16.86 4.89 7.29
CA PHE A 335 -17.84 4.53 6.25
C PHE A 335 -17.90 5.55 5.11
N TRP A 336 -17.92 6.84 5.45
CA TRP A 336 -18.18 7.91 4.48
C TRP A 336 -16.98 8.29 3.62
N THR A 337 -15.81 8.32 4.21
CA THR A 337 -14.56 8.71 3.51
C THR A 337 -14.25 7.79 2.33
N PRO A 338 -14.26 6.45 2.46
CA PRO A 338 -14.06 5.54 1.33
C PRO A 338 -15.13 5.67 0.25
N MET A 339 -16.39 5.87 0.63
CA MET A 339 -17.50 5.98 -0.32
C MET A 339 -17.40 7.27 -1.14
N VAL A 340 -17.11 8.40 -0.49
CA VAL A 340 -16.96 9.70 -1.15
C VAL A 340 -15.72 9.75 -2.04
N THR A 341 -14.59 9.22 -1.58
CA THR A 341 -13.34 9.16 -2.37
C THR A 341 -13.50 8.26 -3.60
N MET A 342 -14.15 7.10 -3.47
CA MET A 342 -14.42 6.23 -4.60
C MET A 342 -15.42 6.82 -5.60
N LEU A 343 -16.42 7.55 -5.11
CA LEU A 343 -17.32 8.30 -5.99
C LEU A 343 -16.57 9.41 -6.74
N ALA A 344 -15.74 10.19 -6.06
CA ALA A 344 -14.91 11.23 -6.68
C ALA A 344 -13.94 10.65 -7.73
N PHE A 345 -13.27 9.55 -7.39
CA PHE A 345 -12.41 8.81 -8.30
C PHE A 345 -13.16 8.32 -9.54
N SER A 346 -14.30 7.64 -9.37
CA SER A 346 -15.06 7.06 -10.46
C SER A 346 -15.66 8.12 -11.38
N VAL A 347 -16.09 9.27 -10.84
CA VAL A 347 -16.56 10.41 -11.63
C VAL A 347 -15.42 11.03 -12.43
N ALA A 348 -14.26 11.27 -11.81
CA ALA A 348 -13.07 11.80 -12.49
C ALA A 348 -12.58 10.86 -13.59
N PHE A 349 -12.58 9.55 -13.34
CA PHE A 349 -12.23 8.54 -14.33
C PHE A 349 -13.22 8.44 -15.49
N ALA A 350 -14.55 8.48 -15.21
CA ALA A 350 -15.59 8.38 -16.22
C ALA A 350 -15.72 9.64 -17.11
N LEU A 351 -15.34 10.81 -16.57
CA LEU A 351 -15.54 12.10 -17.23
C LEU A 351 -14.86 12.20 -18.59
N PRO A 352 -13.58 11.88 -18.79
CA PRO A 352 -12.93 11.94 -20.11
C PRO A 352 -13.55 11.00 -21.13
N PHE A 353 -13.92 9.79 -20.74
CA PHE A 353 -14.62 8.85 -21.65
C PHE A 353 -15.98 9.35 -22.06
N THR A 354 -16.71 9.94 -21.13
CA THR A 354 -18.03 10.56 -21.40
C THR A 354 -17.92 11.74 -22.35
N VAL A 355 -16.94 12.63 -22.12
CA VAL A 355 -16.70 13.80 -22.97
C VAL A 355 -16.25 13.38 -24.37
N LEU A 356 -15.32 12.41 -24.47
CA LEU A 356 -14.86 11.88 -25.74
C LEU A 356 -15.99 11.18 -26.54
N ALA A 357 -16.85 10.45 -25.85
CA ALA A 357 -18.03 9.83 -26.47
C ALA A 357 -19.09 10.86 -26.89
N MET A 358 -19.17 12.00 -26.17
CA MET A 358 -20.15 13.08 -26.45
C MET A 358 -19.74 13.96 -27.64
N PHE A 359 -18.43 14.11 -27.89
CA PHE A 359 -17.88 14.95 -28.95
C PHE A 359 -16.96 14.19 -29.92
N PRO A 360 -17.48 13.24 -30.73
CA PRO A 360 -16.66 12.44 -31.66
C PRO A 360 -16.00 13.29 -32.76
N SER A 361 -16.46 14.51 -33.01
CA SER A 361 -15.88 15.46 -33.96
C SER A 361 -14.50 16.00 -33.56
N LEU A 362 -14.21 16.10 -32.24
CA LEU A 362 -12.89 16.44 -31.71
C LEU A 362 -11.84 15.41 -32.10
N LEU A 363 -12.22 14.16 -32.18
CA LEU A 363 -11.35 13.01 -32.49
C LEU A 363 -11.09 12.86 -33.97
N LYS A 364 -12.02 13.24 -34.85
CA LYS A 364 -11.75 13.27 -36.29
C LYS A 364 -10.58 14.19 -36.65
N LYS A 365 -10.41 15.31 -35.88
CA LYS A 365 -9.27 16.23 -36.03
C LYS A 365 -7.95 15.60 -35.53
N ILE A 366 -8.00 14.74 -34.51
CA ILE A 366 -6.84 14.06 -33.94
C ILE A 366 -6.43 12.88 -34.82
N LYS A 367 -7.40 12.10 -35.36
CA LYS A 367 -7.17 10.93 -36.22
C LYS A 367 -6.51 11.28 -37.56
N GLY A 368 -6.72 12.48 -38.07
CA GLY A 368 -6.11 12.95 -39.33
C GLY A 368 -4.61 13.26 -39.26
N LYS A 369 -4.03 13.40 -38.04
CA LYS A 369 -2.61 13.71 -37.82
C LYS A 369 -1.82 12.62 -37.09
N SER A 370 -2.45 11.54 -36.59
CA SER A 370 -1.86 10.66 -35.56
C SER A 370 -1.84 9.17 -35.87
N GLY A 371 -2.01 8.71 -37.13
CA GLY A 371 -2.11 7.27 -37.46
C GLY A 371 -0.96 6.41 -36.92
N GLY A 372 0.27 6.71 -37.23
CA GLY A 372 1.43 5.88 -36.86
C GLY A 372 1.90 6.06 -35.42
N TRP A 373 1.74 7.25 -34.83
CA TRP A 373 2.13 7.49 -33.43
C TRP A 373 1.27 6.70 -32.45
N LEU A 374 -0.05 6.67 -32.65
CA LEU A 374 -0.98 5.96 -31.78
C LEU A 374 -0.71 4.44 -31.77
N ASN A 375 -0.36 3.87 -32.94
CA ASN A 375 -0.01 2.47 -33.01
C ASN A 375 1.29 2.16 -32.26
N SER A 376 2.31 3.03 -32.40
CA SER A 376 3.56 2.88 -31.65
C SER A 376 3.35 2.90 -30.15
N VAL A 377 2.47 3.78 -29.64
CA VAL A 377 2.11 3.82 -28.21
C VAL A 377 1.42 2.53 -27.78
N LYS A 378 0.48 1.99 -28.57
CA LYS A 378 -0.18 0.70 -28.25
C LYS A 378 0.82 -0.44 -28.11
N VAL A 379 1.80 -0.54 -29.01
CA VAL A 379 2.82 -1.60 -28.97
C VAL A 379 3.71 -1.45 -27.73
N VAL A 380 4.17 -0.23 -27.41
CA VAL A 380 4.95 0.04 -26.21
C VAL A 380 4.17 -0.35 -24.96
N LEU A 381 2.89 0.03 -24.89
CA LEU A 381 2.01 -0.36 -23.79
C LEU A 381 1.80 -1.87 -23.72
N GLY A 382 1.75 -2.56 -24.86
CA GLY A 382 1.70 -4.02 -24.92
C GLY A 382 2.91 -4.69 -24.26
N PHE A 383 4.12 -4.19 -24.47
CA PHE A 383 5.31 -4.69 -23.75
C PHE A 383 5.24 -4.47 -22.26
N ILE A 384 4.79 -3.28 -21.83
CA ILE A 384 4.59 -2.98 -20.39
C ILE A 384 3.52 -3.92 -19.81
N GLU A 385 2.46 -4.19 -20.55
CA GLU A 385 1.37 -5.06 -20.12
C GLU A 385 1.82 -6.51 -19.95
N VAL A 386 2.68 -7.02 -20.85
CA VAL A 386 3.32 -8.33 -20.66
C VAL A 386 4.12 -8.37 -19.37
N ALA A 387 4.96 -7.36 -19.12
CA ALA A 387 5.78 -7.31 -17.90
C ALA A 387 4.91 -7.29 -16.63
N LEU A 388 3.86 -6.46 -16.61
CA LEU A 388 2.94 -6.36 -15.48
C LEU A 388 2.06 -7.61 -15.29
N GLY A 389 1.70 -8.29 -16.39
CA GLY A 389 0.96 -9.54 -16.34
C GLY A 389 1.71 -10.61 -15.52
N PHE A 390 3.02 -10.73 -15.70
CA PHE A 390 3.84 -11.65 -14.93
C PHE A 390 3.83 -11.36 -13.43
N LYS A 391 3.53 -10.12 -12.99
CA LYS A 391 3.39 -9.81 -11.57
C LYS A 391 2.26 -10.60 -10.91
N PHE A 392 1.10 -10.74 -11.58
CA PHE A 392 -0.01 -11.52 -11.04
C PHE A 392 0.35 -13.00 -10.93
N LEU A 393 1.00 -13.54 -11.95
CA LEU A 393 1.43 -14.93 -11.92
C LEU A 393 2.49 -15.17 -10.82
N SER A 394 3.41 -14.22 -10.63
CA SER A 394 4.42 -14.26 -9.57
C SER A 394 3.80 -14.23 -8.18
N VAL A 395 2.75 -13.43 -7.93
CA VAL A 395 2.05 -13.43 -6.63
C VAL A 395 1.44 -14.80 -6.34
N ALA A 396 0.78 -15.42 -7.33
CA ALA A 396 0.25 -16.77 -7.18
C ALA A 396 1.36 -17.79 -6.92
N ASP A 397 2.46 -17.71 -7.68
CA ASP A 397 3.62 -18.59 -7.55
C ASP A 397 4.22 -18.55 -6.14
N GLN A 398 4.45 -17.35 -5.61
CA GLN A 398 5.02 -17.14 -4.28
C GLN A 398 4.10 -17.62 -3.16
N THR A 399 2.79 -17.31 -3.23
CA THR A 399 1.85 -17.67 -2.17
C THR A 399 1.53 -19.17 -2.12
N TYR A 400 1.71 -19.89 -3.22
CA TYR A 400 1.51 -21.35 -3.32
C TYR A 400 2.81 -22.15 -3.42
N HIS A 401 3.97 -21.52 -3.36
CA HIS A 401 5.31 -22.13 -3.43
C HIS A 401 5.49 -23.06 -4.65
N TRP A 402 5.09 -22.58 -5.85
CA TRP A 402 5.28 -23.36 -7.08
C TRP A 402 6.74 -23.37 -7.57
N GLY A 403 7.52 -22.33 -7.25
CA GLY A 403 8.92 -22.20 -7.64
C GLY A 403 9.15 -22.07 -9.13
N LEU A 404 8.21 -21.43 -9.86
CA LEU A 404 8.27 -21.23 -11.30
C LEU A 404 8.82 -19.86 -11.69
N LEU A 405 8.53 -18.84 -10.87
CA LEU A 405 8.84 -17.43 -11.11
C LEU A 405 9.66 -16.86 -9.96
N ASP A 406 10.76 -17.50 -9.65
CA ASP A 406 11.75 -16.97 -8.73
C ASP A 406 12.31 -15.64 -9.23
N ARG A 407 12.97 -14.89 -8.35
CA ARG A 407 13.36 -13.50 -8.62
C ARG A 407 14.22 -13.38 -9.89
N GLU A 408 15.18 -14.28 -10.12
CA GLU A 408 16.03 -14.27 -11.31
C GLU A 408 15.26 -14.61 -12.58
N VAL A 409 14.33 -15.58 -12.57
CA VAL A 409 13.51 -15.93 -13.73
C VAL A 409 12.60 -14.77 -14.11
N TYR A 410 11.98 -14.14 -13.08
CA TYR A 410 11.14 -12.96 -13.27
C TYR A 410 11.93 -11.78 -13.86
N LEU A 411 13.11 -11.49 -13.31
CA LEU A 411 14.00 -10.44 -13.84
C LEU A 411 14.46 -10.74 -15.25
N ALA A 412 14.83 -11.99 -15.57
CA ALA A 412 15.21 -12.39 -16.91
C ALA A 412 14.10 -12.10 -17.94
N ILE A 413 12.84 -12.43 -17.58
CA ILE A 413 11.68 -12.13 -18.43
C ILE A 413 11.54 -10.62 -18.63
N TRP A 414 11.63 -9.81 -17.57
CA TRP A 414 11.53 -8.36 -17.65
C TRP A 414 12.64 -7.76 -18.51
N ILE A 415 13.90 -8.19 -18.32
CA ILE A 415 15.06 -7.76 -19.11
C ILE A 415 14.82 -8.03 -20.59
N VAL A 416 14.33 -9.22 -20.96
CA VAL A 416 14.04 -9.57 -22.34
C VAL A 416 12.89 -8.72 -22.90
N VAL A 417 11.78 -8.59 -22.18
CA VAL A 417 10.60 -7.81 -22.60
C VAL A 417 10.97 -6.35 -22.84
N PHE A 418 11.67 -5.71 -21.91
CA PHE A 418 12.10 -4.31 -22.07
C PHE A 418 13.20 -4.14 -23.12
N SER A 419 14.08 -5.13 -23.31
CA SER A 419 15.05 -5.12 -24.42
C SER A 419 14.35 -5.15 -25.77
N LEU A 420 13.34 -6.02 -25.95
CA LEU A 420 12.53 -6.08 -27.16
C LEU A 420 11.78 -4.77 -27.40
N MET A 421 11.25 -4.13 -26.35
CA MET A 421 10.65 -2.80 -26.43
C MET A 421 11.67 -1.75 -26.91
N GLY A 422 12.91 -1.79 -26.40
CA GLY A 422 14.00 -0.92 -26.86
C GLY A 422 14.31 -1.12 -28.36
N PHE A 423 14.41 -2.36 -28.82
CA PHE A 423 14.60 -2.66 -30.24
C PHE A 423 13.40 -2.22 -31.08
N TYR A 424 12.19 -2.34 -30.60
CA TYR A 424 11.00 -1.80 -31.25
C TYR A 424 11.09 -0.27 -31.42
N LEU A 425 11.45 0.45 -30.37
CA LEU A 425 11.62 1.90 -30.41
C LEU A 425 12.69 2.35 -31.42
N LEU A 426 13.77 1.57 -31.57
CA LEU A 426 14.80 1.77 -32.59
C LEU A 426 14.36 1.34 -34.02
N GLY A 427 13.13 0.81 -34.16
CA GLY A 427 12.59 0.40 -35.48
C GLY A 427 13.18 -0.89 -36.04
N LYS A 428 13.91 -1.67 -35.21
CA LYS A 428 14.46 -3.00 -35.61
C LYS A 428 13.42 -4.10 -35.53
N LEU A 429 12.43 -3.98 -34.66
CA LEU A 429 11.25 -4.83 -34.56
C LEU A 429 10.05 -4.10 -35.18
N ARG A 430 9.22 -4.84 -35.95
CA ARG A 430 8.00 -4.30 -36.56
C ARG A 430 6.86 -5.30 -36.44
N PHE A 431 5.67 -4.80 -36.18
CA PHE A 431 4.43 -5.58 -36.14
C PHE A 431 3.58 -5.27 -37.38
N LYS A 432 2.57 -6.09 -37.62
CA LYS A 432 1.73 -6.07 -38.83
C LYS A 432 1.11 -4.70 -39.16
N ASN A 433 0.81 -3.91 -38.14
CA ASN A 433 0.11 -2.63 -38.27
C ASN A 433 1.05 -1.42 -38.17
N ASP A 434 2.38 -1.63 -38.19
CA ASP A 434 3.37 -0.55 -38.11
C ASP A 434 3.68 0.05 -39.48
N ASP A 435 3.72 1.40 -39.50
CA ASP A 435 4.21 2.12 -40.67
C ASP A 435 5.73 1.94 -40.81
N PRO A 436 6.27 1.88 -42.05
CA PRO A 436 7.71 1.80 -42.27
C PRO A 436 8.41 3.07 -41.70
N LEU A 437 9.39 2.84 -40.83
CA LEU A 437 10.20 3.92 -40.24
C LEU A 437 11.38 4.20 -41.16
N GLU A 438 11.36 5.33 -41.86
CA GLU A 438 12.50 5.81 -42.66
C GLU A 438 13.53 6.53 -41.78
N LYS A 439 13.08 7.24 -40.73
CA LYS A 439 13.92 8.03 -39.84
C LYS A 439 13.45 7.88 -38.39
N ILE A 440 14.41 7.77 -37.45
CA ILE A 440 14.12 7.73 -36.03
C ILE A 440 13.93 9.15 -35.52
N SER A 441 12.80 9.45 -34.88
CA SER A 441 12.57 10.75 -34.22
C SER A 441 13.38 10.86 -32.92
N VAL A 442 13.75 12.07 -32.53
CA VAL A 442 14.51 12.35 -31.30
C VAL A 442 13.76 11.79 -30.07
N THR A 443 12.44 11.91 -30.03
CA THR A 443 11.60 11.35 -28.95
C THR A 443 11.71 9.84 -28.86
N ARG A 444 11.66 9.12 -29.98
CA ARG A 444 11.82 7.64 -30.00
C ARG A 444 13.20 7.23 -29.53
N LEU A 445 14.25 7.97 -29.96
CA LEU A 445 15.63 7.71 -29.53
C LEU A 445 15.77 7.94 -28.02
N ALA A 446 15.23 9.03 -27.47
CA ALA A 446 15.26 9.31 -26.04
C ALA A 446 14.56 8.23 -25.23
N LEU A 447 13.37 7.77 -25.68
CA LEU A 447 12.66 6.65 -25.05
C LEU A 447 13.43 5.34 -25.13
N ALA A 448 14.10 5.06 -26.26
CA ALA A 448 14.94 3.87 -26.40
C ALA A 448 16.14 3.90 -25.42
N ILE A 449 16.80 5.05 -25.30
CA ILE A 449 17.88 5.24 -24.31
C ILE A 449 17.37 4.99 -22.90
N ALA A 450 16.23 5.60 -22.52
CA ALA A 450 15.62 5.38 -21.21
C ALA A 450 15.30 3.90 -20.96
N THR A 451 14.74 3.21 -21.95
CA THR A 451 14.42 1.78 -21.86
C THR A 451 15.65 0.91 -21.68
N PHE A 452 16.70 1.12 -22.47
CA PHE A 452 17.95 0.35 -22.33
C PHE A 452 18.69 0.70 -21.02
N SER A 453 18.64 1.95 -20.54
CA SER A 453 19.16 2.31 -19.24
C SER A 453 18.42 1.57 -18.12
N PHE A 454 17.11 1.43 -18.22
CA PHE A 454 16.30 0.63 -17.32
C PHE A 454 16.65 -0.87 -17.36
N VAL A 455 16.89 -1.42 -18.56
CA VAL A 455 17.36 -2.80 -18.71
C VAL A 455 18.70 -2.99 -18.01
N VAL A 456 19.68 -2.09 -18.22
CA VAL A 456 21.00 -2.16 -17.58
C VAL A 456 20.87 -2.03 -16.07
N TYR A 457 19.95 -1.20 -15.57
CA TYR A 457 19.66 -1.10 -14.12
C TYR A 457 19.14 -2.41 -13.51
N MET A 458 18.38 -3.22 -14.26
CA MET A 458 17.86 -4.51 -13.78
C MET A 458 18.93 -5.62 -13.74
N VAL A 459 19.96 -5.55 -14.58
CA VAL A 459 20.99 -6.61 -14.73
C VAL A 459 21.67 -6.99 -13.40
N PRO A 460 22.12 -6.06 -12.53
CA PRO A 460 22.70 -6.42 -11.23
C PRO A 460 21.75 -7.21 -10.32
N GLY A 461 20.42 -7.03 -10.50
CA GLY A 461 19.40 -7.77 -9.74
C GLY A 461 19.45 -9.28 -9.98
N MET A 462 19.96 -9.73 -11.14
CA MET A 462 20.18 -11.16 -11.46
C MET A 462 21.18 -11.82 -10.48
N TRP A 463 22.04 -11.05 -9.83
CA TRP A 463 23.05 -11.49 -8.87
C TRP A 463 22.77 -11.05 -7.44
N GLY A 464 21.52 -10.67 -7.13
CA GLY A 464 21.09 -10.36 -5.77
C GLY A 464 21.21 -8.90 -5.34
N ALA A 465 21.48 -7.96 -6.26
CA ALA A 465 21.47 -6.56 -5.91
C ALA A 465 20.03 -6.10 -5.56
N PRO A 466 19.85 -5.35 -4.45
CA PRO A 466 18.56 -4.77 -4.11
C PRO A 466 18.23 -3.65 -5.10
N LEU A 467 17.27 -3.89 -5.97
CA LEU A 467 16.81 -2.92 -6.95
C LEU A 467 15.79 -1.98 -6.31
N LYS A 468 16.25 -1.01 -5.49
CA LYS A 468 15.41 -0.13 -4.65
C LYS A 468 14.26 0.57 -5.40
N ALA A 469 14.44 0.91 -6.70
CA ALA A 469 13.39 1.53 -7.50
C ALA A 469 12.30 0.56 -7.97
N LEU A 470 12.56 -0.76 -7.91
CA LEU A 470 11.66 -1.82 -8.36
C LEU A 470 11.19 -2.74 -7.22
N SER A 471 11.54 -2.40 -5.98
CA SER A 471 11.33 -3.24 -4.79
C SER A 471 9.92 -3.83 -4.68
N GLY A 472 8.88 -3.01 -4.88
CA GLY A 472 7.49 -3.45 -4.78
C GLY A 472 6.97 -4.29 -5.96
N TYR A 473 7.70 -4.33 -7.08
CA TYR A 473 7.28 -5.06 -8.28
C TYR A 473 7.95 -6.42 -8.45
N LEU A 474 9.09 -6.61 -7.80
CA LEU A 474 9.88 -7.84 -7.90
C LEU A 474 9.44 -8.88 -6.85
N PRO A 475 9.65 -10.19 -7.15
CA PRO A 475 9.54 -11.24 -6.15
C PRO A 475 10.47 -11.00 -4.94
N PRO A 476 10.18 -11.63 -3.79
CA PRO A 476 11.02 -11.57 -2.61
C PRO A 476 12.49 -11.92 -2.89
N MET A 477 13.42 -11.32 -2.12
CA MET A 477 14.85 -11.57 -2.32
C MET A 477 15.27 -12.99 -1.92
N GLU A 478 14.54 -13.60 -1.00
CA GLU A 478 14.77 -14.97 -0.51
C GLU A 478 14.46 -16.07 -1.53
N THR A 479 13.72 -15.75 -2.60
CA THR A 479 13.47 -16.71 -3.70
C THR A 479 14.61 -16.83 -4.69
N GLN A 480 15.67 -16.02 -4.52
CA GLN A 480 16.81 -16.01 -5.42
C GLN A 480 17.79 -17.13 -5.04
N ASP A 481 18.11 -18.01 -6.02
CA ASP A 481 19.02 -19.14 -5.82
C ASP A 481 20.48 -18.70 -5.61
N PHE A 482 20.84 -17.52 -6.18
CA PHE A 482 22.22 -17.10 -6.25
C PHE A 482 22.41 -15.63 -5.91
N VAL A 483 23.11 -15.32 -4.82
CA VAL A 483 23.39 -13.96 -4.34
C VAL A 483 24.89 -13.74 -4.22
N VAL A 484 25.48 -12.97 -5.16
CA VAL A 484 26.92 -12.60 -5.13
C VAL A 484 27.16 -11.32 -4.34
N TRP A 485 26.19 -10.42 -4.30
CA TRP A 485 26.37 -9.05 -3.78
C TRP A 485 26.63 -8.98 -2.27
N ASN A 486 26.21 -9.99 -1.50
CA ASN A 486 26.40 -10.01 -0.04
C ASN A 486 27.80 -10.48 0.40
N GLN A 487 28.71 -10.82 -0.52
CA GLN A 487 30.04 -11.35 -0.20
C GLN A 487 31.14 -10.31 -0.11
N ALA A 488 30.85 -9.00 -0.26
CA ALA A 488 31.84 -7.93 -0.16
C ALA A 488 32.35 -7.66 1.28
N GLY A 489 31.86 -8.39 2.27
CA GLY A 489 32.29 -8.39 3.67
C GLY A 489 33.02 -9.70 4.07
N GLY A 490 33.97 -10.15 3.26
CA GLY A 490 35.01 -11.10 3.68
C GLY A 490 34.55 -12.48 4.10
N GLN A 491 34.08 -13.30 3.16
CA GLN A 491 34.35 -14.74 3.11
C GLN A 491 33.92 -15.29 1.76
N THR A 492 34.89 -15.57 0.90
CA THR A 492 34.72 -16.38 -0.31
C THR A 492 34.45 -17.83 0.10
N GLY A 493 33.20 -18.22 0.02
CA GLY A 493 32.78 -19.61 0.21
C GLY A 493 31.52 -19.88 -0.60
N ALA A 494 31.62 -20.81 -1.53
CA ALA A 494 30.45 -21.37 -2.21
C ALA A 494 29.39 -21.74 -1.17
N MET A 495 28.12 -21.49 -1.49
CA MET A 495 26.98 -21.95 -0.69
C MET A 495 26.98 -23.48 -0.62
N THR A 496 27.79 -24.02 0.29
CA THR A 496 27.61 -25.34 0.81
C THR A 496 27.50 -25.21 2.33
N ALA A 497 26.33 -25.54 2.84
CA ALA A 497 25.99 -25.75 4.23
C ALA A 497 26.00 -24.50 5.16
N ALA A 498 24.94 -24.40 5.91
CA ALA A 498 24.74 -23.47 7.02
C ALA A 498 25.99 -23.38 7.93
N PRO A 499 26.32 -22.18 8.48
CA PRO A 499 27.36 -22.06 9.49
C PRO A 499 26.93 -22.86 10.71
N SER A 500 27.83 -23.81 11.10
CA SER A 500 27.71 -24.59 12.33
C SER A 500 27.82 -23.66 13.53
N GLY A 501 26.71 -23.32 14.08
CA GLY A 501 26.46 -22.41 15.19
C GLY A 501 24.99 -21.98 15.20
N ALA A 502 24.21 -22.54 14.30
CA ALA A 502 22.82 -22.23 14.09
C ALA A 502 21.97 -22.72 15.28
N ALA A 503 21.21 -21.81 15.85
CA ALA A 503 19.88 -22.14 16.36
C ALA A 503 19.23 -23.12 15.37
N ALA A 504 18.66 -24.22 15.86
CA ALA A 504 18.04 -25.26 15.06
C ALA A 504 17.09 -24.60 14.05
N ALA A 505 17.23 -24.97 12.78
CA ALA A 505 16.32 -24.46 11.74
C ALA A 505 14.88 -24.69 12.22
N SER A 506 14.06 -23.65 12.17
CA SER A 506 12.65 -23.75 12.54
C SER A 506 12.02 -24.94 11.81
N ASP A 507 11.28 -25.79 12.51
CA ASP A 507 10.56 -26.92 11.90
C ASP A 507 9.62 -26.41 10.78
N TYR A 508 9.02 -25.23 10.97
CA TYR A 508 8.20 -24.56 9.98
C TYR A 508 8.98 -24.07 8.77
N SER A 509 10.23 -23.57 8.94
CA SER A 509 11.09 -23.15 7.82
C SER A 509 11.32 -24.29 6.82
N SER A 510 11.76 -25.44 7.32
CA SER A 510 12.04 -26.60 6.47
C SER A 510 10.78 -27.23 5.89
N ARG A 511 9.66 -27.15 6.59
CA ARG A 511 8.39 -27.78 6.22
C ARG A 511 7.61 -27.01 5.16
N TYR A 512 7.62 -25.69 5.25
CA TYR A 512 6.83 -24.81 4.38
C TYR A 512 7.70 -23.96 3.45
N ASP A 513 9.00 -24.28 3.32
CA ASP A 513 9.99 -23.54 2.53
C ASP A 513 9.95 -22.02 2.79
N LEU A 514 9.83 -21.65 4.07
CA LEU A 514 9.80 -20.26 4.50
C LEU A 514 11.23 -19.79 4.77
N LYS A 515 11.57 -18.63 4.21
CA LYS A 515 12.90 -18.00 4.35
C LYS A 515 12.72 -16.55 4.75
N LEU A 516 13.68 -16.01 5.50
CA LEU A 516 13.76 -14.59 5.79
C LEU A 516 14.63 -13.88 4.74
N PRO A 517 14.33 -12.61 4.41
CA PRO A 517 15.10 -11.84 3.46
C PRO A 517 16.56 -11.68 3.92
N MET A 518 17.48 -11.43 2.97
CA MET A 518 18.90 -11.12 3.23
C MET A 518 19.68 -12.13 4.10
N GLY A 519 19.20 -13.38 4.17
CA GLY A 519 19.86 -14.42 4.94
C GLY A 519 19.77 -14.23 6.45
N PHE A 520 18.79 -13.51 6.94
CA PHE A 520 18.46 -13.49 8.37
C PHE A 520 18.04 -14.89 8.83
N SER A 521 18.38 -15.23 10.06
CA SER A 521 17.89 -16.43 10.74
C SER A 521 16.72 -16.05 11.65
N GLY A 522 15.66 -16.85 11.66
CA GLY A 522 14.48 -16.58 12.50
C GLY A 522 13.45 -17.68 12.45
N TYR A 523 12.28 -17.39 12.98
CA TYR A 523 11.18 -18.33 13.19
C TYR A 523 9.93 -17.87 12.45
N PHE A 524 9.01 -18.80 12.18
CA PHE A 524 7.79 -18.53 11.41
C PHE A 524 6.52 -18.78 12.21
N THR A 525 6.67 -19.12 13.48
CA THR A 525 5.59 -19.15 14.47
C THR A 525 5.99 -18.39 15.72
N LEU A 526 5.02 -17.79 16.37
CA LEU A 526 5.26 -17.03 17.59
C LEU A 526 5.73 -17.93 18.74
N GLU A 527 5.26 -19.16 18.77
CA GLU A 527 5.62 -20.13 19.80
C GLU A 527 7.10 -20.54 19.71
N GLU A 528 7.60 -20.85 18.50
CA GLU A 528 9.02 -21.13 18.29
C GLU A 528 9.88 -19.90 18.64
N GLY A 529 9.42 -18.70 18.25
CA GLY A 529 10.12 -17.46 18.55
C GLY A 529 10.22 -17.18 20.06
N ILE A 530 9.15 -17.35 20.80
CA ILE A 530 9.12 -17.20 22.27
C ILE A 530 10.05 -18.19 22.94
N LYS A 531 10.05 -19.45 22.50
CA LYS A 531 10.98 -20.47 23.03
C LYS A 531 12.43 -20.07 22.80
N ALA A 532 12.78 -19.68 21.58
CA ALA A 532 14.13 -19.26 21.24
C ALA A 532 14.56 -17.99 21.98
N ALA A 533 13.64 -17.02 22.13
CA ALA A 533 13.88 -15.78 22.86
C ALA A 533 14.20 -16.03 24.33
N LYS A 534 13.49 -16.95 24.99
CA LYS A 534 13.78 -17.39 26.36
C LYS A 534 15.15 -18.06 26.49
N GLU A 535 15.49 -18.94 25.54
CA GLU A 535 16.80 -19.64 25.52
C GLU A 535 17.96 -18.66 25.28
N GLN A 536 17.77 -17.65 24.41
CA GLN A 536 18.81 -16.68 24.08
C GLN A 536 18.81 -15.45 24.99
N GLY A 537 17.76 -15.22 25.77
CA GLY A 537 17.59 -14.04 26.62
C GLY A 537 17.51 -12.74 25.81
N LYS A 538 16.90 -12.76 24.62
CA LYS A 538 16.74 -11.63 23.71
C LYS A 538 15.27 -11.29 23.49
N PRO A 539 14.92 -10.02 23.23
CA PRO A 539 13.58 -9.65 22.81
C PRO A 539 13.24 -10.18 21.42
N ILE A 540 11.95 -10.24 21.11
CA ILE A 540 11.45 -10.76 19.84
C ILE A 540 11.07 -9.58 18.94
N PHE A 541 11.55 -9.58 17.72
CA PHE A 541 11.09 -8.71 16.66
C PHE A 541 10.10 -9.49 15.78
N VAL A 542 8.82 -9.12 15.82
CA VAL A 542 7.76 -9.74 15.01
C VAL A 542 7.56 -8.93 13.75
N ASP A 543 7.75 -9.56 12.61
CA ASP A 543 7.45 -9.03 11.27
C ASP A 543 6.14 -9.64 10.76
N ILE A 544 5.11 -8.82 10.67
CA ILE A 544 3.83 -9.19 10.06
C ILE A 544 3.92 -8.88 8.59
N THR A 545 4.08 -9.91 7.77
CA THR A 545 4.45 -9.79 6.36
C THR A 545 3.57 -10.65 5.44
N GLY A 546 3.84 -10.59 4.14
CA GLY A 546 3.19 -11.43 3.14
C GLY A 546 4.02 -11.54 1.85
N HIS A 547 3.89 -12.66 1.15
CA HIS A 547 4.59 -12.90 -0.12
C HIS A 547 4.20 -11.91 -1.21
N GLY A 548 2.90 -11.57 -1.30
CA GLY A 548 2.35 -10.60 -2.25
C GLY A 548 2.45 -9.14 -1.82
N CYS A 549 2.98 -8.86 -0.64
CA CYS A 549 2.97 -7.54 -0.02
C CYS A 549 4.01 -6.59 -0.64
N VAL A 550 3.57 -5.62 -1.42
CA VAL A 550 4.42 -4.60 -2.08
C VAL A 550 5.20 -3.77 -1.06
N ASN A 551 4.52 -3.25 -0.03
CA ASN A 551 5.11 -2.41 1.00
C ASN A 551 6.13 -3.18 1.86
N CYS A 552 5.89 -4.49 2.12
CA CYS A 552 6.84 -5.33 2.83
C CYS A 552 8.15 -5.45 2.04
N ARG A 553 8.06 -5.74 0.74
CA ARG A 553 9.23 -5.78 -0.16
C ARG A 553 9.97 -4.45 -0.20
N GLU A 554 9.24 -3.34 -0.14
CA GLU A 554 9.85 -2.02 -0.14
C GLU A 554 10.59 -1.73 1.17
N MET A 555 10.03 -2.06 2.31
CA MET A 555 10.69 -1.96 3.61
C MET A 555 11.97 -2.81 3.68
N GLU A 556 11.89 -4.06 3.25
CA GLU A 556 13.05 -4.96 3.22
C GLU A 556 14.19 -4.43 2.35
N GLN A 557 13.87 -3.91 1.17
CA GLN A 557 14.91 -3.45 0.23
C GLN A 557 15.43 -2.05 0.50
N ARG A 558 14.69 -1.19 1.21
CA ARG A 558 15.08 0.21 1.45
C ARG A 558 15.49 0.48 2.89
N VAL A 559 14.86 -0.16 3.87
CA VAL A 559 15.11 0.04 5.30
C VAL A 559 15.98 -1.07 5.86
N TRP A 560 15.61 -2.35 5.67
CA TRP A 560 16.37 -3.46 6.24
C TRP A 560 17.74 -3.67 5.60
N THR A 561 18.00 -3.11 4.41
CA THR A 561 19.34 -3.11 3.79
C THR A 561 20.32 -2.14 4.46
N ASP A 562 19.86 -1.28 5.36
CA ASP A 562 20.74 -0.38 6.09
C ASP A 562 21.66 -1.17 7.04
N PRO A 563 22.97 -0.85 7.10
CA PRO A 563 23.91 -1.59 7.94
C PRO A 563 23.58 -1.57 9.44
N LYS A 564 23.09 -0.44 9.97
CA LYS A 564 22.69 -0.33 11.39
C LYS A 564 21.48 -1.20 11.70
N VAL A 565 20.46 -1.15 10.84
CA VAL A 565 19.26 -1.99 11.00
C VAL A 565 19.64 -3.47 10.96
N GLN A 566 20.50 -3.87 10.01
CA GLN A 566 20.97 -5.25 9.94
C GLN A 566 21.75 -5.70 11.18
N GLU A 567 22.63 -4.83 11.69
CA GLU A 567 23.42 -5.11 12.87
C GLU A 567 22.54 -5.34 14.10
N ILE A 568 21.59 -4.43 14.33
CA ILE A 568 20.66 -4.51 15.46
C ILE A 568 19.79 -5.76 15.37
N LEU A 569 19.13 -5.99 14.21
CA LEU A 569 18.25 -7.14 14.02
C LEU A 569 18.99 -8.49 14.17
N LYS A 570 20.21 -8.62 13.65
CA LYS A 570 21.01 -9.86 13.73
C LYS A 570 21.53 -10.15 15.14
N ASN A 571 21.95 -9.11 15.84
CA ASN A 571 22.69 -9.30 17.09
C ASN A 571 21.79 -9.23 18.33
N GLU A 572 20.75 -8.40 18.31
CA GLU A 572 19.99 -8.06 19.51
C GLU A 572 18.60 -8.72 19.56
N TYR A 573 18.05 -9.17 18.44
CA TYR A 573 16.69 -9.69 18.37
C TYR A 573 16.59 -11.15 17.95
N VAL A 574 15.52 -11.81 18.38
CA VAL A 574 14.99 -13.03 17.77
C VAL A 574 13.92 -12.63 16.78
N ILE A 575 14.11 -12.91 15.49
CA ILE A 575 13.19 -12.51 14.43
C ILE A 575 12.10 -13.56 14.26
N VAL A 576 10.85 -13.13 14.21
CA VAL A 576 9.67 -13.95 13.92
C VAL A 576 8.92 -13.32 12.76
N ALA A 577 8.84 -14.01 11.62
CA ALA A 577 8.07 -13.56 10.46
C ALA A 577 6.73 -14.29 10.37
N LEU A 578 5.64 -13.56 10.44
CA LEU A 578 4.28 -14.08 10.34
C LEU A 578 3.70 -13.75 8.96
N TYR A 579 3.80 -14.70 8.04
CA TYR A 579 3.22 -14.58 6.70
C TYR A 579 1.70 -14.72 6.77
N THR A 580 0.96 -13.65 6.45
CA THR A 580 -0.51 -13.60 6.57
C THR A 580 -1.24 -13.98 5.29
N ASP A 581 -0.52 -14.16 4.18
CA ASP A 581 -1.09 -14.52 2.87
C ASP A 581 -0.65 -15.90 2.35
N ASP A 582 0.16 -16.63 3.11
CA ASP A 582 0.65 -17.97 2.77
C ASP A 582 -0.49 -18.99 2.64
N LYS A 583 -0.45 -19.82 1.58
CA LYS A 583 -1.48 -20.83 1.28
C LYS A 583 -1.07 -22.25 1.62
N SER A 584 0.05 -22.44 2.29
CA SER A 584 0.49 -23.75 2.78
C SER A 584 -0.54 -24.33 3.74
N LYS A 585 -0.83 -25.62 3.58
CA LYS A 585 -1.78 -26.34 4.43
C LYS A 585 -1.11 -26.77 5.73
N LEU A 586 -1.68 -26.34 6.84
CA LEU A 586 -1.28 -26.78 8.18
C LEU A 586 -1.62 -28.26 8.39
N ARG A 587 -0.82 -28.94 9.21
CA ARG A 587 -1.15 -30.30 9.73
C ARG A 587 -2.35 -30.20 10.67
N GLU A 588 -3.01 -31.32 10.90
CA GLU A 588 -4.19 -31.36 11.78
C GLU A 588 -3.88 -30.92 13.22
N GLU A 589 -2.67 -31.18 13.69
CA GLU A 589 -2.19 -30.76 15.01
C GLU A 589 -1.97 -29.24 15.13
N ASP A 590 -1.72 -28.57 14.01
CA ASP A 590 -1.44 -27.11 13.93
C ASP A 590 -2.73 -26.33 13.54
N TRP A 591 -3.86 -26.98 13.39
CA TRP A 591 -5.11 -26.28 13.03
C TRP A 591 -5.57 -25.36 14.15
N VAL A 592 -5.95 -24.14 13.77
CA VAL A 592 -6.45 -23.13 14.69
C VAL A 592 -7.96 -23.05 14.60
N THR A 593 -8.66 -23.23 15.73
CA THR A 593 -10.11 -23.06 15.80
C THR A 593 -10.42 -21.66 16.31
N THR A 594 -11.19 -20.91 15.51
CA THR A 594 -11.64 -19.57 15.89
C THR A 594 -12.75 -19.65 16.95
N GLU A 595 -13.02 -18.54 17.64
CA GLU A 595 -14.10 -18.42 18.64
C GLU A 595 -15.47 -18.80 18.08
N ASN A 596 -15.70 -18.58 16.79
CA ASN A 596 -16.93 -18.97 16.09
C ASN A 596 -16.95 -20.43 15.62
N GLY A 597 -16.01 -21.26 16.08
CA GLY A 597 -15.94 -22.70 15.74
C GLY A 597 -15.42 -23.00 14.33
N LYS A 598 -14.93 -22.01 13.58
CA LYS A 598 -14.35 -22.22 12.25
C LYS A 598 -12.92 -22.71 12.37
N VAL A 599 -12.58 -23.82 11.72
CA VAL A 599 -11.23 -24.38 11.69
C VAL A 599 -10.42 -23.76 10.55
N LEU A 600 -9.29 -23.15 10.89
CA LEU A 600 -8.32 -22.57 9.95
C LEU A 600 -7.27 -23.62 9.64
N LYS A 601 -7.11 -23.92 8.35
CA LYS A 601 -6.25 -25.01 7.84
C LYS A 601 -5.08 -24.50 6.99
N GLU A 602 -4.99 -23.19 6.77
CA GLU A 602 -3.93 -22.53 5.99
C GLU A 602 -3.09 -21.65 6.92
N LEU A 603 -1.76 -21.67 6.74
CA LEU A 603 -0.82 -20.94 7.57
C LEU A 603 -1.12 -19.44 7.61
N GLY A 604 -1.32 -18.82 6.46
CA GLY A 604 -1.59 -17.37 6.38
C GLY A 604 -2.90 -16.98 7.06
N ARG A 605 -3.92 -17.83 7.02
CA ARG A 605 -5.18 -17.58 7.74
C ARG A 605 -5.02 -17.71 9.26
N ALA A 606 -4.25 -18.70 9.71
CA ALA A 606 -3.94 -18.88 11.13
C ALA A 606 -3.15 -17.67 11.66
N ASN A 607 -2.10 -17.26 10.93
CA ASN A 607 -1.32 -16.08 11.27
C ASN A 607 -2.16 -14.79 11.26
N SER A 608 -2.99 -14.58 10.23
CA SER A 608 -3.88 -13.42 10.15
C SER A 608 -4.85 -13.34 11.33
N TYR A 609 -5.40 -14.48 11.75
CA TYR A 609 -6.27 -14.58 12.92
C TYR A 609 -5.51 -14.27 14.22
N LEU A 610 -4.33 -14.86 14.41
CA LEU A 610 -3.47 -14.62 15.57
C LEU A 610 -3.08 -13.14 15.70
N VAL A 611 -2.62 -12.53 14.59
CA VAL A 611 -2.18 -11.13 14.56
C VAL A 611 -3.31 -10.18 14.90
N ARG A 612 -4.50 -10.45 14.37
CA ARG A 612 -5.70 -9.64 14.63
C ARG A 612 -6.14 -9.72 16.09
N ASN A 613 -6.23 -10.93 16.63
CA ASN A 613 -6.76 -11.13 17.98
C ASN A 613 -5.76 -10.76 19.07
N ARG A 614 -4.46 -10.98 18.82
CA ARG A 614 -3.44 -10.73 19.82
C ARG A 614 -2.91 -9.30 19.80
N PHE A 615 -2.74 -8.71 18.61
CA PHE A 615 -2.09 -7.42 18.43
C PHE A 615 -3.02 -6.32 17.89
N GLY A 616 -4.27 -6.65 17.57
CA GLY A 616 -5.22 -5.69 16.97
C GLY A 616 -4.85 -5.21 15.57
N VAL A 617 -3.89 -5.86 14.89
CA VAL A 617 -3.34 -5.43 13.60
C VAL A 617 -4.03 -6.15 12.44
N ASN A 618 -4.47 -5.38 11.44
CA ASN A 618 -5.11 -5.91 10.21
C ASN A 618 -4.35 -5.53 8.92
N ALA A 619 -3.17 -4.95 9.04
CA ALA A 619 -2.39 -4.45 7.91
C ALA A 619 -0.98 -5.02 7.91
N GLN A 620 -0.37 -5.08 6.71
CA GLN A 620 1.02 -5.47 6.50
C GLN A 620 1.73 -4.45 5.57
N PRO A 621 3.03 -4.14 5.79
CA PRO A 621 3.84 -4.64 6.90
C PRO A 621 3.43 -4.02 8.23
N ASN A 622 3.69 -4.77 9.31
CA ASN A 622 3.62 -4.24 10.66
C ASN A 622 4.70 -4.89 11.53
N TYR A 623 5.30 -4.13 12.40
CA TYR A 623 6.43 -4.56 13.24
C TYR A 623 6.07 -4.39 14.71
N ILE A 624 6.37 -5.40 15.51
CA ILE A 624 6.07 -5.41 16.94
C ILE A 624 7.28 -5.97 17.68
N ILE A 625 7.62 -5.37 18.81
CA ILE A 625 8.68 -5.89 19.69
C ILE A 625 8.03 -6.48 20.93
N LEU A 626 8.43 -7.74 21.25
CA LEU A 626 7.92 -8.45 22.41
C LEU A 626 9.07 -8.82 23.36
N SER A 627 8.74 -8.99 24.64
CA SER A 627 9.62 -9.62 25.62
C SER A 627 9.80 -11.12 25.31
N PRO A 628 10.78 -11.82 25.89
CA PRO A 628 10.91 -13.29 25.78
C PRO A 628 9.69 -14.05 26.32
N GLU A 629 8.90 -13.45 27.18
CA GLU A 629 7.65 -14.00 27.73
C GLU A 629 6.49 -13.84 26.73
N GLY A 630 6.67 -12.99 25.70
CA GLY A 630 5.67 -12.67 24.68
C GLY A 630 4.81 -11.46 25.00
N GLU A 631 5.21 -10.64 25.97
CA GLU A 631 4.55 -9.36 26.28
C GLU A 631 4.99 -8.29 25.29
N GLN A 632 4.07 -7.42 24.88
CA GLN A 632 4.36 -6.38 23.92
C GLN A 632 5.12 -5.22 24.58
N LEU A 633 6.29 -4.88 24.02
CA LEU A 633 7.15 -3.80 24.53
C LEU A 633 6.91 -2.45 23.83
N THR A 634 6.48 -2.47 22.56
CA THR A 634 6.29 -1.27 21.77
C THR A 634 4.93 -1.27 21.08
N ALA A 635 4.40 -0.09 20.75
CA ALA A 635 3.27 0.01 19.84
C ALA A 635 3.59 -0.60 18.46
N PRO A 636 2.60 -1.17 17.75
CA PRO A 636 2.82 -1.69 16.40
C PRO A 636 3.27 -0.55 15.46
N ARG A 637 4.35 -0.80 14.69
CA ARG A 637 4.86 0.16 13.70
C ARG A 637 4.52 -0.33 12.29
N GLY A 638 3.79 0.49 11.54
CA GLY A 638 3.42 0.21 10.15
C GLY A 638 4.50 0.58 9.14
N TYR A 639 4.10 0.67 7.86
CA TYR A 639 4.96 1.06 6.74
C TYR A 639 5.45 2.50 6.90
N ASN A 640 6.77 2.65 7.04
CA ASN A 640 7.47 3.93 7.05
C ASN A 640 8.92 3.73 6.60
N LEU A 641 9.35 4.43 5.55
CA LEU A 641 10.67 4.29 4.93
C LEU A 641 11.79 5.06 5.64
N SER A 642 11.52 5.76 6.74
CA SER A 642 12.54 6.42 7.56
C SER A 642 13.43 5.37 8.22
N VAL A 643 14.70 5.30 7.79
CA VAL A 643 15.70 4.41 8.38
C VAL A 643 15.97 4.79 9.81
N ASP A 644 16.18 6.10 10.09
CA ASP A 644 16.46 6.62 11.43
C ASP A 644 15.28 6.34 12.38
N GLY A 645 14.04 6.57 11.92
CA GLY A 645 12.85 6.24 12.70
C GLY A 645 12.72 4.74 12.96
N PHE A 646 13.16 3.87 12.04
CA PHE A 646 13.15 2.42 12.26
C PHE A 646 14.24 1.98 13.24
N VAL A 647 15.43 2.59 13.18
CA VAL A 647 16.51 2.39 14.17
C VAL A 647 16.03 2.81 15.55
N GLY A 648 15.41 3.99 15.67
CA GLY A 648 14.85 4.47 16.95
C GLY A 648 13.79 3.54 17.53
N PHE A 649 12.93 2.95 16.67
CA PHE A 649 11.96 1.93 17.08
C PHE A 649 12.64 0.67 17.65
N LEU A 650 13.69 0.18 16.99
CA LEU A 650 14.46 -0.99 17.47
C LEU A 650 15.20 -0.67 18.77
N GLU A 651 15.88 0.45 18.86
CA GLU A 651 16.62 0.86 20.06
C GLU A 651 15.67 1.10 21.23
N GLY A 652 14.53 1.75 21.02
CA GLY A 652 13.50 1.96 22.05
C GLY A 652 12.92 0.64 22.60
N GLY A 653 12.76 -0.38 21.74
CA GLY A 653 12.39 -1.72 22.16
C GLY A 653 13.44 -2.39 23.02
N LEU A 654 14.73 -2.21 22.71
CA LEU A 654 15.84 -2.72 23.50
C LEU A 654 15.94 -2.03 24.87
N GLU A 655 15.72 -0.73 24.92
CA GLU A 655 15.72 0.03 26.16
C GLU A 655 14.64 -0.46 27.13
N LYS A 656 13.39 -0.60 26.62
CA LYS A 656 12.28 -1.13 27.41
C LYS A 656 12.56 -2.54 27.92
N PHE A 657 13.12 -3.40 27.08
CA PHE A 657 13.52 -4.74 27.48
C PHE A 657 14.58 -4.75 28.58
N ARG A 658 15.62 -3.89 28.47
CA ARG A 658 16.67 -3.76 29.47
C ARG A 658 16.18 -3.14 30.78
N GLY A 659 15.19 -2.22 30.70
CA GLY A 659 14.56 -1.59 31.88
C GLY A 659 13.64 -2.53 32.68
N GLN A 660 13.17 -3.63 32.07
CA GLN A 660 12.37 -4.66 32.73
C GLN A 660 13.24 -5.75 33.43
N ARG A 661 14.54 -5.84 33.12
CA ARG A 661 15.51 -6.71 33.78
C ARG A 661 16.12 -6.03 35.02
#